data_8dde022b9d48a41ef55d30ff7b513d92
#
_entry.id   8dde022b9d48a41ef55d30ff7b513d92
#
_cell.length_a   1.000
_cell.length_b   1.000
_cell.length_c   1.000
_cell.angle_alpha   90.00
_cell.angle_beta   90.00
_cell.angle_gamma   90.00
#
_symmetry.space_group_name_H-M   'P 1'
#
loop_
_entity.id
_entity.type
_entity.pdbx_description
1 polymer ?
#
loop_
_entity_poly.entity_id
_entity_poly.type
_entity_poly.pdbx_seq_one_letter_code
_entity_poly.pdbx_strand_id
1 'polypeptide(L)'
;MRISRANGHGPLILAAGLLAALAGLLGGCRPGPAAGDLEKNFAEPPDSARPGVYWYFLNGNLNGREMTADLESMKAAGLGNLVFLEVDIGEPPGGPVAFMSPEWQDLFVRAVRDAERLGIDITLGIGPGWCGSGGPWVEPEQAMQHLVFSSVDLKGPRRFAGSLPLPEQRSTEFHKMASPFYKDVAVWAFPSRAPVIADIDEKALFDRGPYSIWKHVKPYLPAPATYAEPGPEGVIPPGEIVDLTERLRPDGALDWEVPAGAWTVVRMGRRPTGASSRPAPSTALGLECDKFDAAALASHLDRYVGELLRKIGPRVNEHGLTTLHMDSWESGAQNWTPSFLAEFKKRRGYDARPWLPVYTGRAVRSLEMSERFLWDLRLTGQELVLERHAEAVKAYGRERGLSLSIEPYDMNPAGDLDLGAVADVPMAEFWNNSVDSAYSCFESTSVAHVMGRPIVSAEAFTSVGGLEAYPWSLKDQGDWAFCVGINRFVFHTFAHQALGDAYKPGMAFGPYGVHWHRNQTWWPMVSAYHRYLTRCSELLRQGVTVSDVLYLTPEGTPHIFLPPPGALEGGGVLADKKGYGFDGCSPKILMARARVKDGLIAFPGGSSYRLMVLPQAETMTPGLLAEIRDLVEAGATIVGTPPAKSPSLSNYPACDSEVQSLAKELWGSLDAPQTMTKRSYGKGFIHWGGVLSPPAPIL
;
A
#
# COMPACT_ATOMS: atom_id res chain seq x y z
N MET A 1 21.91 64.59 9.43
CA MET A 1 22.97 64.46 8.42
C MET A 1 23.70 63.11 8.69
N ARG A 2 23.39 62.11 7.97
CA ARG A 2 24.11 60.89 7.60
C ARG A 2 23.08 59.78 7.25
N ILE A 3 23.01 59.56 5.98
CA ILE A 3 22.17 58.52 5.31
C ILE A 3 22.87 57.18 5.51
N SER A 4 22.18 56.18 6.03
CA SER A 4 22.61 54.76 6.02
C SER A 4 21.77 53.99 5.01
N ARG A 5 22.45 53.43 4.03
CA ARG A 5 21.90 52.60 2.98
C ARG A 5 21.47 51.26 3.57
N ALA A 6 20.22 50.88 3.35
CA ALA A 6 19.74 49.52 3.53
C ALA A 6 19.95 48.71 2.21
N ASN A 7 20.73 47.67 2.26
CA ASN A 7 20.90 46.75 1.14
C ASN A 7 19.68 45.79 1.08
N GLY A 8 18.94 45.88 -0.01
CA GLY A 8 17.90 44.94 -0.35
C GLY A 8 18.49 43.71 -1.05
N HIS A 9 18.37 42.55 -0.39
CA HIS A 9 18.55 41.23 -1.02
C HIS A 9 17.29 40.42 -0.80
N GLY A 10 16.33 40.57 -1.71
CA GLY A 10 15.18 39.70 -1.76
C GLY A 10 14.32 39.99 -2.96
N PRO A 11 14.66 39.50 -4.13
CA PRO A 11 13.75 38.69 -4.91
C PRO A 11 14.39 37.57 -5.76
N LEU A 12 15.69 37.29 -5.63
CA LEU A 12 16.35 36.27 -6.47
C LEU A 12 16.11 34.79 -6.04
N ILE A 13 15.72 34.58 -4.80
CA ILE A 13 15.50 33.19 -4.29
C ILE A 13 14.12 32.65 -4.69
N LEU A 14 13.10 33.48 -4.88
CA LEU A 14 11.79 33.08 -5.37
C LEU A 14 11.76 32.68 -6.87
N ALA A 15 12.60 33.32 -7.68
CA ALA A 15 12.67 33.02 -9.10
C ALA A 15 13.39 31.71 -9.41
N ALA A 16 14.38 31.31 -8.60
CA ALA A 16 15.06 30.01 -8.76
C ALA A 16 14.19 28.85 -8.34
N GLY A 17 13.32 29.00 -7.33
CA GLY A 17 12.37 27.98 -6.90
C GLY A 17 11.26 27.72 -7.93
N LEU A 18 10.77 28.76 -8.61
CA LEU A 18 9.77 28.62 -9.67
C LEU A 18 10.34 28.00 -10.96
N LEU A 19 11.59 28.29 -11.31
CA LEU A 19 12.24 27.67 -12.47
C LEU A 19 12.59 26.19 -12.25
N ALA A 20 12.91 25.78 -11.04
CA ALA A 20 13.10 24.36 -10.69
C ALA A 20 11.77 23.58 -10.66
N ALA A 21 10.67 24.22 -10.25
CA ALA A 21 9.32 23.62 -10.31
C ALA A 21 8.79 23.51 -11.74
N LEU A 22 9.10 24.46 -12.64
CA LEU A 22 8.73 24.37 -14.06
C LEU A 22 9.59 23.36 -14.84
N ALA A 23 10.86 23.14 -14.47
CA ALA A 23 11.70 22.13 -15.10
C ALA A 23 11.27 20.69 -14.76
N GLY A 24 10.59 20.48 -13.61
CA GLY A 24 9.98 19.20 -13.25
C GLY A 24 8.66 18.89 -13.99
N LEU A 25 8.02 19.89 -14.60
CA LEU A 25 6.76 19.75 -15.35
C LEU A 25 6.96 19.53 -16.86
N LEU A 26 8.18 19.69 -17.36
CA LEU A 26 8.57 19.36 -18.74
C LEU A 26 9.28 18.00 -18.80
N GLY A 27 8.65 16.97 -18.22
CA GLY A 27 8.98 15.57 -18.51
C GLY A 27 8.64 15.27 -19.96
N GLY A 28 9.40 15.88 -20.90
CA GLY A 28 9.35 15.51 -22.29
C GLY A 28 9.68 14.03 -22.43
N CYS A 29 8.89 13.28 -23.20
CA CYS A 29 9.22 11.94 -23.65
C CYS A 29 10.70 11.89 -23.97
N ARG A 30 11.50 11.12 -23.21
CA ARG A 30 12.87 10.82 -23.63
C ARG A 30 12.75 10.20 -25.02
N PRO A 31 13.46 10.70 -26.04
CA PRO A 31 13.48 10.02 -27.31
C PRO A 31 13.92 8.57 -27.05
N GLY A 32 13.16 7.60 -27.52
CA GLY A 32 13.52 6.19 -27.40
C GLY A 32 14.91 5.98 -28.01
N PRO A 33 15.64 4.94 -27.58
CA PRO A 33 16.94 4.62 -28.13
C PRO A 33 16.84 4.42 -29.65
N ALA A 34 17.87 4.82 -30.37
CA ALA A 34 17.95 4.56 -31.82
C ALA A 34 17.94 3.03 -32.07
N ALA A 35 17.45 2.61 -33.23
CA ALA A 35 17.36 1.17 -33.55
C ALA A 35 18.71 0.43 -33.39
N GLY A 36 19.83 1.07 -33.73
CA GLY A 36 21.17 0.52 -33.52
C GLY A 36 21.57 0.37 -32.05
N ASP A 37 21.02 1.21 -31.18
CA ASP A 37 21.25 1.09 -29.73
C ASP A 37 20.45 -0.08 -29.14
N LEU A 38 19.23 -0.34 -29.66
CA LEU A 38 18.42 -1.50 -29.23
C LEU A 38 19.09 -2.82 -29.59
N GLU A 39 19.63 -2.95 -30.80
CA GLU A 39 20.36 -4.16 -31.25
C GLU A 39 21.60 -4.39 -30.40
N LYS A 40 22.39 -3.34 -30.15
CA LYS A 40 23.57 -3.39 -29.30
C LYS A 40 23.21 -3.80 -27.86
N ASN A 41 22.21 -3.13 -27.27
CA ASN A 41 21.78 -3.42 -25.90
C ASN A 41 21.14 -4.81 -25.78
N PHE A 42 20.53 -5.34 -26.83
CA PHE A 42 20.06 -6.72 -26.84
C PHE A 42 21.22 -7.72 -26.87
N ALA A 43 22.24 -7.46 -27.66
CA ALA A 43 23.42 -8.32 -27.74
C ALA A 43 24.21 -8.31 -26.41
N GLU A 44 24.42 -7.11 -25.87
CA GLU A 44 25.17 -6.83 -24.64
C GLU A 44 24.34 -5.93 -23.70
N PRO A 45 23.33 -6.49 -23.00
CA PRO A 45 22.46 -5.68 -22.16
C PRO A 45 23.19 -5.11 -20.94
N PRO A 46 22.81 -3.89 -20.50
CA PRO A 46 23.44 -3.26 -19.34
C PRO A 46 23.15 -4.03 -18.05
N ASP A 47 24.07 -3.91 -17.08
CA ASP A 47 23.95 -4.57 -15.76
C ASP A 47 22.64 -4.20 -15.03
N SER A 48 22.12 -3.00 -15.26
CA SER A 48 20.83 -2.54 -14.69
C SER A 48 19.62 -3.35 -15.15
N ALA A 49 19.72 -4.10 -16.27
CA ALA A 49 18.66 -4.98 -16.76
C ALA A 49 18.73 -6.40 -16.21
N ARG A 50 19.77 -6.74 -15.44
CA ARG A 50 19.94 -8.05 -14.82
C ARG A 50 18.85 -8.34 -13.81
N PRO A 51 18.42 -9.62 -13.66
CA PRO A 51 17.51 -10.02 -12.60
C PRO A 51 18.16 -9.88 -11.23
N GLY A 52 17.34 -9.92 -10.19
CA GLY A 52 17.75 -9.90 -8.80
C GLY A 52 17.36 -11.18 -8.06
N VAL A 53 17.64 -11.18 -6.77
CA VAL A 53 17.28 -12.26 -5.87
C VAL A 53 16.99 -11.72 -4.47
N TYR A 54 16.05 -12.32 -3.75
CA TYR A 54 15.93 -12.13 -2.31
C TYR A 54 17.08 -12.85 -1.60
N TRP A 55 17.91 -12.10 -0.89
CA TRP A 55 19.03 -12.64 -0.11
C TRP A 55 18.64 -12.65 1.36
N TYR A 56 18.09 -13.77 1.79
CA TYR A 56 17.62 -13.97 3.15
C TYR A 56 18.72 -14.44 4.10
N PHE A 57 18.80 -13.77 5.24
CA PHE A 57 19.60 -14.16 6.38
C PHE A 57 18.69 -14.78 7.43
N LEU A 58 19.00 -16.01 7.84
CA LEU A 58 18.13 -16.79 8.68
C LEU A 58 18.58 -16.72 10.14
N ASN A 59 17.82 -16.01 10.98
CA ASN A 59 17.92 -16.05 12.45
C ASN A 59 19.34 -15.87 13.01
N GLY A 60 20.07 -14.84 12.58
CA GLY A 60 21.43 -14.55 13.08
C GLY A 60 22.54 -15.47 12.57
N ASN A 61 22.25 -16.35 11.60
CA ASN A 61 23.26 -17.19 10.97
C ASN A 61 23.97 -16.41 9.85
N LEU A 62 24.93 -15.56 10.21
CA LEU A 62 25.71 -14.73 9.31
C LEU A 62 27.19 -15.17 9.35
N ASN A 63 27.83 -15.21 8.17
CA ASN A 63 29.25 -15.53 8.02
C ASN A 63 29.86 -14.66 6.92
N GLY A 64 30.77 -13.75 7.31
CA GLY A 64 31.31 -12.75 6.39
C GLY A 64 32.09 -13.32 5.20
N ARG A 65 32.76 -14.46 5.35
CA ARG A 65 33.45 -15.16 4.24
C ARG A 65 32.39 -15.69 3.25
N GLU A 66 31.38 -16.32 3.77
CA GLU A 66 30.35 -16.93 2.95
C GLU A 66 29.40 -15.86 2.30
N MET A 67 29.23 -14.71 2.96
CA MET A 67 28.55 -13.54 2.34
C MET A 67 29.30 -13.07 1.09
N THR A 68 30.62 -12.95 1.16
CA THR A 68 31.46 -12.62 0.00
C THR A 68 31.34 -13.69 -1.09
N ALA A 69 31.36 -14.98 -0.74
CA ALA A 69 31.20 -16.08 -1.68
C ALA A 69 29.83 -16.12 -2.35
N ASP A 70 28.76 -15.80 -1.60
CA ASP A 70 27.42 -15.66 -2.16
C ASP A 70 27.37 -14.54 -3.21
N LEU A 71 27.87 -13.33 -2.89
CA LEU A 71 27.88 -12.19 -3.80
C LEU A 71 28.73 -12.45 -5.05
N GLU A 72 29.90 -13.08 -4.93
CA GLU A 72 30.73 -13.48 -6.06
C GLU A 72 30.02 -14.51 -6.94
N SER A 73 29.32 -15.45 -6.34
CA SER A 73 28.49 -16.43 -7.03
C SER A 73 27.30 -15.79 -7.76
N MET A 74 26.63 -14.82 -7.13
CA MET A 74 25.54 -14.03 -7.75
C MET A 74 26.06 -13.27 -8.98
N LYS A 75 27.19 -12.59 -8.86
CA LYS A 75 27.80 -11.87 -10.00
C LYS A 75 28.15 -12.80 -11.14
N ALA A 76 28.78 -13.94 -10.84
CA ALA A 76 29.14 -14.96 -11.85
C ALA A 76 27.89 -15.55 -12.53
N ALA A 77 26.80 -15.72 -11.80
CA ALA A 77 25.52 -16.15 -12.31
C ALA A 77 24.80 -15.09 -13.17
N GLY A 78 25.22 -13.82 -13.14
CA GLY A 78 24.62 -12.74 -13.91
C GLY A 78 23.48 -12.02 -13.18
N LEU A 79 23.42 -12.09 -11.84
CA LEU A 79 22.54 -11.26 -11.02
C LEU A 79 23.14 -9.85 -10.85
N GLY A 80 22.29 -8.83 -10.85
CA GLY A 80 22.69 -7.42 -10.77
C GLY A 80 22.10 -6.66 -9.57
N ASN A 81 21.12 -7.24 -8.89
CA ASN A 81 20.51 -6.65 -7.71
C ASN A 81 20.07 -7.72 -6.71
N LEU A 82 19.87 -7.31 -5.47
CA LEU A 82 19.33 -8.20 -4.43
C LEU A 82 18.50 -7.42 -3.42
N VAL A 83 17.55 -8.11 -2.76
CA VAL A 83 16.82 -7.62 -1.59
C VAL A 83 17.40 -8.27 -0.35
N PHE A 84 17.93 -7.47 0.55
CA PHE A 84 18.54 -7.93 1.81
C PHE A 84 17.50 -7.93 2.92
N LEU A 85 17.19 -9.10 3.46
CA LEU A 85 16.26 -9.27 4.59
C LEU A 85 16.83 -10.26 5.61
N GLU A 86 16.64 -9.98 6.90
CA GLU A 86 16.89 -10.93 7.96
C GLU A 86 15.57 -11.35 8.62
N VAL A 87 15.39 -12.67 8.70
CA VAL A 87 14.12 -13.28 9.12
C VAL A 87 14.33 -14.45 10.07
N ASP A 88 13.30 -14.79 10.83
CA ASP A 88 13.20 -16.04 11.59
C ASP A 88 11.90 -16.75 11.20
N ILE A 89 12.03 -17.83 10.47
CA ILE A 89 10.89 -18.69 10.05
C ILE A 89 10.77 -19.95 10.91
N GLY A 90 11.44 -19.96 12.09
CA GLY A 90 11.46 -21.10 13.00
C GLY A 90 12.62 -22.08 12.76
N GLU A 91 13.28 -22.02 11.61
CA GLU A 91 14.44 -22.80 11.23
C GLU A 91 15.39 -21.98 10.34
N PRO A 92 16.72 -22.16 10.44
CA PRO A 92 17.47 -22.96 11.41
C PRO A 92 17.43 -22.36 12.83
N PRO A 93 17.96 -23.06 13.83
CA PRO A 93 18.17 -22.49 15.16
C PRO A 93 18.97 -21.19 15.12
N GLY A 94 18.75 -20.31 16.09
CA GLY A 94 19.41 -19.01 16.17
C GLY A 94 20.93 -19.09 16.07
N GLY A 95 21.50 -18.27 15.20
CA GLY A 95 22.93 -18.10 15.00
C GLY A 95 23.57 -17.19 16.06
N PRO A 96 24.88 -17.01 16.01
CA PRO A 96 25.62 -16.24 17.02
C PRO A 96 25.51 -14.72 16.85
N VAL A 97 25.06 -14.21 15.70
CA VAL A 97 25.09 -12.78 15.37
C VAL A 97 23.75 -12.13 15.67
N ALA A 98 23.68 -11.34 16.75
CA ALA A 98 22.47 -10.62 17.10
C ALA A 98 22.23 -9.46 16.11
N PHE A 99 20.96 -9.26 15.71
CA PHE A 99 20.54 -8.20 14.83
C PHE A 99 21.00 -6.82 15.34
N MET A 100 21.54 -6.00 14.43
CA MET A 100 22.08 -4.65 14.71
C MET A 100 23.18 -4.59 15.77
N SER A 101 23.76 -5.75 16.22
CA SER A 101 25.00 -5.74 17.00
C SER A 101 26.14 -5.12 16.20
N PRO A 102 27.25 -4.67 16.86
CA PRO A 102 28.43 -4.19 16.14
C PRO A 102 28.94 -5.17 15.09
N GLU A 103 28.93 -6.47 15.38
CA GLU A 103 29.34 -7.53 14.47
C GLU A 103 28.38 -7.63 13.27
N TRP A 104 27.07 -7.60 13.49
CA TRP A 104 26.07 -7.60 12.44
C TRP A 104 26.25 -6.42 11.48
N GLN A 105 26.43 -5.22 12.06
CA GLN A 105 26.65 -4.00 11.27
C GLN A 105 27.96 -4.07 10.46
N ASP A 106 29.05 -4.63 11.02
CA ASP A 106 30.32 -4.82 10.31
C ASP A 106 30.17 -5.79 9.14
N LEU A 107 29.39 -6.87 9.31
CA LEU A 107 29.06 -7.81 8.26
C LEU A 107 28.21 -7.17 7.16
N PHE A 108 27.23 -6.36 7.52
CA PHE A 108 26.43 -5.62 6.55
C PHE A 108 27.26 -4.61 5.75
N VAL A 109 28.14 -3.83 6.42
CA VAL A 109 29.05 -2.90 5.74
C VAL A 109 29.97 -3.67 4.78
N ARG A 110 30.48 -4.83 5.18
CA ARG A 110 31.29 -5.70 4.31
C ARG A 110 30.48 -6.12 3.07
N ALA A 111 29.23 -6.56 3.25
CA ALA A 111 28.36 -6.93 2.13
C ALA A 111 28.16 -5.76 1.15
N VAL A 112 27.93 -4.53 1.67
CA VAL A 112 27.80 -3.33 0.84
C VAL A 112 29.10 -3.06 0.05
N ARG A 113 30.27 -3.16 0.68
CA ARG A 113 31.56 -2.94 0.01
C ARG A 113 31.86 -4.02 -1.04
N ASP A 114 31.52 -5.27 -0.76
CA ASP A 114 31.65 -6.35 -1.75
C ASP A 114 30.67 -6.16 -2.91
N ALA A 115 29.45 -5.71 -2.66
CA ALA A 115 28.46 -5.38 -3.70
C ALA A 115 28.95 -4.20 -4.58
N GLU A 116 29.49 -3.13 -3.97
CA GLU A 116 30.12 -2.02 -4.70
C GLU A 116 31.26 -2.52 -5.61
N ARG A 117 32.14 -3.38 -5.10
CA ARG A 117 33.26 -3.98 -5.87
C ARG A 117 32.77 -4.85 -7.04
N LEU A 118 31.67 -5.54 -6.86
CA LEU A 118 31.12 -6.49 -7.83
C LEU A 118 30.11 -5.85 -8.80
N GLY A 119 29.71 -4.59 -8.57
CA GLY A 119 28.68 -3.93 -9.36
C GLY A 119 27.30 -4.58 -9.17
N ILE A 120 26.92 -4.81 -7.91
CA ILE A 120 25.61 -5.34 -7.49
C ILE A 120 24.90 -4.25 -6.68
N ASP A 121 23.61 -4.05 -6.93
CA ASP A 121 22.76 -3.14 -6.18
C ASP A 121 22.10 -3.88 -5.02
N ILE A 122 22.17 -3.30 -3.82
CA ILE A 122 21.47 -3.78 -2.63
C ILE A 122 20.22 -2.94 -2.41
N THR A 123 19.11 -3.61 -2.30
CA THR A 123 17.83 -3.09 -1.81
C THR A 123 17.67 -3.57 -0.37
N LEU A 124 17.48 -2.65 0.58
CA LEU A 124 17.35 -2.96 2.00
C LEU A 124 15.91 -2.87 2.46
N GLY A 125 15.37 -3.92 3.07
CA GLY A 125 14.10 -3.86 3.80
C GLY A 125 14.15 -2.78 4.88
N ILE A 126 13.04 -2.04 5.07
CA ILE A 126 13.01 -0.91 6.02
C ILE A 126 12.89 -1.32 7.50
N GLY A 127 12.92 -2.62 7.79
CA GLY A 127 12.91 -3.19 9.13
C GLY A 127 13.35 -4.65 9.13
N PRO A 128 13.50 -5.28 10.29
CA PRO A 128 13.75 -6.72 10.40
C PRO A 128 12.46 -7.51 10.08
N GLY A 129 12.62 -8.70 9.51
CA GLY A 129 11.51 -9.41 8.85
C GLY A 129 11.20 -8.77 7.51
N TRP A 130 9.99 -8.99 6.98
CA TRP A 130 9.53 -8.31 5.78
C TRP A 130 8.37 -7.31 6.02
N CYS A 131 7.58 -7.46 7.11
CA CYS A 131 6.32 -6.77 7.32
C CYS A 131 6.36 -5.26 7.55
N GLY A 132 7.50 -4.61 7.55
CA GLY A 132 7.45 -3.16 7.61
C GLY A 132 8.50 -2.47 8.48
N SER A 133 8.08 -1.50 9.29
CA SER A 133 8.93 -0.54 9.99
C SER A 133 8.79 -0.69 11.50
N GLY A 134 9.24 -1.80 12.03
CA GLY A 134 9.24 -2.13 13.45
C GLY A 134 10.63 -2.46 13.99
N GLY A 135 10.70 -2.76 15.28
CA GLY A 135 11.94 -3.21 15.89
C GLY A 135 12.01 -2.97 17.40
N PRO A 136 13.06 -3.50 18.08
CA PRO A 136 13.16 -3.48 19.53
C PRO A 136 13.30 -2.07 20.14
N TRP A 137 13.51 -1.06 19.34
CA TRP A 137 13.62 0.33 19.76
C TRP A 137 12.33 1.15 19.64
N VAL A 138 11.24 0.54 19.16
CA VAL A 138 9.94 1.23 19.07
C VAL A 138 9.26 1.20 20.42
N GLU A 139 9.11 2.38 21.01
CA GLU A 139 8.41 2.54 22.27
C GLU A 139 6.88 2.40 22.08
N PRO A 140 6.13 1.92 23.09
CA PRO A 140 4.69 1.71 22.98
C PRO A 140 3.89 2.96 22.57
N GLU A 141 4.33 4.17 22.94
CA GLU A 141 3.73 5.44 22.54
C GLU A 141 3.88 5.73 21.04
N GLN A 142 4.92 5.20 20.44
CA GLN A 142 5.29 5.39 19.03
C GLN A 142 4.85 4.22 18.14
N ALA A 143 4.19 3.21 18.74
CA ALA A 143 3.72 2.03 18.01
C ALA A 143 2.39 2.28 17.28
N MET A 144 2.06 1.42 16.32
CA MET A 144 0.72 1.33 15.73
C MET A 144 -0.34 1.21 16.84
N GLN A 145 -1.44 1.98 16.77
CA GLN A 145 -2.43 2.06 17.84
C GLN A 145 -3.85 1.78 17.37
N HIS A 146 -4.63 1.18 18.27
CA HIS A 146 -6.08 1.10 18.20
C HIS A 146 -6.75 2.02 19.23
N LEU A 147 -7.87 2.62 18.85
CA LEU A 147 -8.84 3.18 19.77
C LEU A 147 -9.67 2.01 20.31
N VAL A 148 -9.30 1.49 21.48
CA VAL A 148 -9.99 0.39 22.17
C VAL A 148 -11.06 0.93 23.13
N PHE A 149 -12.01 0.08 23.50
CA PHE A 149 -13.09 0.47 24.41
C PHE A 149 -13.49 -0.64 25.38
N SER A 150 -14.05 -0.22 26.51
CA SER A 150 -14.82 -1.06 27.43
C SER A 150 -16.17 -0.41 27.70
N SER A 151 -17.15 -1.18 28.12
CA SER A 151 -18.49 -0.66 28.40
C SER A 151 -19.08 -1.18 29.67
N VAL A 152 -19.93 -0.36 30.30
CA VAL A 152 -20.74 -0.72 31.45
C VAL A 152 -22.18 -0.30 31.22
N ASP A 153 -23.11 -1.25 31.37
CA ASP A 153 -24.54 -0.97 31.28
C ASP A 153 -25.11 -0.60 32.64
N LEU A 154 -25.85 0.49 32.71
CA LEU A 154 -26.41 1.08 33.91
C LEU A 154 -27.92 1.27 33.75
N LYS A 155 -28.66 1.11 34.83
CA LYS A 155 -30.10 1.40 34.87
C LYS A 155 -30.36 2.54 35.86
N GLY A 156 -30.84 3.65 35.35
CA GLY A 156 -31.23 4.82 36.16
C GLY A 156 -32.74 4.92 36.43
N PRO A 157 -33.20 5.91 37.28
CA PRO A 157 -32.35 6.97 37.85
C PRO A 157 -31.53 6.49 39.04
N ARG A 158 -30.21 6.75 39.04
CA ARG A 158 -29.34 6.52 40.21
C ARG A 158 -28.02 7.27 40.07
N ARG A 159 -27.35 7.50 41.19
CA ARG A 159 -25.93 7.88 41.16
C ARG A 159 -25.05 6.65 40.92
N PHE A 160 -24.18 6.73 39.94
CA PHE A 160 -23.09 5.79 39.73
C PHE A 160 -21.79 6.41 40.23
N ALA A 161 -21.17 5.77 41.24
CA ALA A 161 -19.86 6.13 41.76
C ALA A 161 -19.01 4.86 41.77
N GLY A 162 -18.23 4.63 40.72
CA GLY A 162 -17.46 3.40 40.58
C GLY A 162 -16.39 3.53 39.49
N SER A 163 -15.51 2.54 39.38
CA SER A 163 -14.47 2.50 38.36
C SER A 163 -14.99 1.88 37.07
N LEU A 164 -14.68 2.51 35.95
CA LEU A 164 -14.87 1.92 34.62
C LEU A 164 -13.74 0.94 34.31
N PRO A 165 -14.05 -0.26 33.77
CA PRO A 165 -13.02 -1.23 33.42
C PRO A 165 -12.04 -0.64 32.40
N LEU A 166 -10.76 -1.02 32.52
CA LEU A 166 -9.75 -0.63 31.58
C LEU A 166 -9.98 -1.37 30.24
N PRO A 167 -10.05 -0.67 29.11
CA PRO A 167 -10.16 -1.33 27.81
C PRO A 167 -8.98 -2.27 27.56
N GLU A 168 -9.26 -3.48 27.08
CA GLU A 168 -8.25 -4.48 26.75
C GLU A 168 -7.62 -4.23 25.38
N GLN A 169 -6.39 -4.69 25.20
CA GLN A 169 -5.76 -4.76 23.89
C GLN A 169 -6.46 -5.83 23.07
N ARG A 170 -6.77 -5.51 21.80
CA ARG A 170 -7.29 -6.51 20.87
C ARG A 170 -6.15 -7.41 20.41
N SER A 171 -6.43 -8.71 20.29
CA SER A 171 -5.50 -9.68 19.70
C SER A 171 -6.10 -10.25 18.44
N THR A 172 -5.35 -10.20 17.35
CA THR A 172 -5.73 -10.74 16.04
C THR A 172 -4.60 -11.61 15.49
N GLU A 173 -4.70 -12.03 14.25
CA GLU A 173 -3.64 -12.80 13.59
C GLU A 173 -2.30 -12.05 13.57
N PHE A 174 -2.33 -10.73 13.35
CA PHE A 174 -1.14 -9.89 13.24
C PHE A 174 -0.79 -9.16 14.53
N HIS A 175 -1.71 -9.04 15.48
CA HIS A 175 -1.62 -8.19 16.67
C HIS A 175 -1.48 -9.06 17.93
N LYS A 176 -0.29 -9.62 18.16
CA LYS A 176 -0.05 -10.60 19.25
C LYS A 176 0.88 -10.10 20.34
N MET A 177 1.69 -9.07 20.10
CA MET A 177 2.63 -8.55 21.10
C MET A 177 1.87 -7.76 22.16
N ALA A 178 1.90 -8.25 23.40
CA ALA A 178 1.23 -7.59 24.51
C ALA A 178 1.97 -6.32 24.95
N SER A 179 1.22 -5.27 25.29
CA SER A 179 1.75 -4.03 25.84
C SER A 179 0.91 -3.54 27.02
N PRO A 180 1.52 -3.13 28.13
CA PRO A 180 0.80 -2.53 29.26
C PRO A 180 0.36 -1.10 28.99
N PHE A 181 0.85 -0.45 27.95
CA PHE A 181 0.57 0.93 27.63
C PHE A 181 -0.92 1.16 27.36
N TYR A 182 -1.46 2.19 27.98
CA TYR A 182 -2.82 2.67 27.77
C TYR A 182 -2.92 4.18 28.08
N LYS A 183 -3.73 4.89 27.29
CA LYS A 183 -4.06 6.29 27.57
C LYS A 183 -5.51 6.57 27.22
N ASP A 184 -6.27 7.13 28.17
CA ASP A 184 -7.66 7.54 27.94
C ASP A 184 -7.78 8.58 26.83
N VAL A 185 -8.86 8.47 26.05
CA VAL A 185 -9.21 9.38 24.95
C VAL A 185 -10.57 10.04 25.19
N ALA A 186 -11.59 9.26 25.55
CA ALA A 186 -12.93 9.76 25.78
C ALA A 186 -13.77 8.82 26.65
N VAL A 187 -14.77 9.38 27.33
CA VAL A 187 -15.85 8.62 27.99
C VAL A 187 -17.20 9.13 27.51
N TRP A 188 -17.98 8.23 26.93
CA TRP A 188 -19.30 8.54 26.38
C TRP A 188 -20.38 7.77 27.14
N ALA A 189 -21.52 8.41 27.39
CA ALA A 189 -22.72 7.74 27.84
C ALA A 189 -23.87 8.00 26.89
N PHE A 190 -24.64 6.97 26.57
CA PHE A 190 -25.81 7.05 25.69
C PHE A 190 -26.87 6.01 26.10
N PRO A 191 -28.16 6.18 25.74
CA PRO A 191 -29.17 5.15 25.95
C PRO A 191 -28.73 3.83 25.34
N SER A 192 -28.86 2.73 26.09
CA SER A 192 -28.39 1.41 25.65
C SER A 192 -29.04 1.01 24.33
N ARG A 193 -28.21 0.70 23.36
CA ARG A 193 -28.60 0.22 22.03
C ARG A 193 -27.76 -1.00 21.67
N ALA A 194 -28.34 -1.94 20.92
CA ALA A 194 -27.59 -3.07 20.38
C ALA A 194 -26.64 -2.60 19.25
N PRO A 195 -25.49 -3.25 19.07
CA PRO A 195 -24.71 -3.09 17.85
C PRO A 195 -25.50 -3.55 16.63
N VAL A 196 -25.52 -2.74 15.57
CA VAL A 196 -26.26 -3.00 14.32
C VAL A 196 -25.39 -2.87 13.08
N ILE A 197 -24.16 -2.38 13.22
CA ILE A 197 -23.22 -2.21 12.12
C ILE A 197 -22.49 -3.55 11.91
N ALA A 198 -22.70 -4.15 10.75
CA ALA A 198 -22.02 -5.37 10.37
C ALA A 198 -20.53 -5.09 10.05
N ASP A 199 -19.69 -6.11 10.27
CA ASP A 199 -18.26 -6.10 9.89
C ASP A 199 -17.51 -4.89 10.49
N ILE A 200 -17.82 -4.55 11.74
CA ILE A 200 -17.28 -3.36 12.39
C ILE A 200 -15.77 -3.44 12.58
N ASP A 201 -15.22 -4.62 12.77
CA ASP A 201 -13.77 -4.79 13.00
C ASP A 201 -12.98 -4.43 11.73
N GLU A 202 -13.44 -4.81 10.56
CA GLU A 202 -12.85 -4.43 9.29
C GLU A 202 -13.14 -2.96 8.96
N LYS A 203 -14.39 -2.50 9.13
CA LYS A 203 -14.80 -1.14 8.81
C LYS A 203 -14.15 -0.08 9.69
N ALA A 204 -13.89 -0.39 10.95
CA ALA A 204 -13.19 0.48 11.89
C ALA A 204 -11.67 0.20 11.98
N LEU A 205 -11.12 -0.59 11.08
CA LEU A 205 -9.68 -0.90 10.97
C LEU A 205 -9.09 -1.48 12.27
N PHE A 206 -9.82 -2.40 12.91
CA PHE A 206 -9.31 -3.11 14.08
C PHE A 206 -8.45 -4.32 13.74
N ASP A 207 -8.57 -4.86 12.52
CA ASP A 207 -7.78 -5.98 12.05
C ASP A 207 -7.13 -5.62 10.72
N ARG A 208 -7.43 -6.33 9.66
CA ARG A 208 -7.01 -5.96 8.30
C ARG A 208 -8.13 -5.20 7.61
N GLY A 209 -7.77 -4.50 6.55
CA GLY A 209 -8.77 -3.88 5.71
C GLY A 209 -9.69 -4.93 5.05
N PRO A 210 -10.95 -4.58 4.78
CA PRO A 210 -11.95 -5.52 4.31
C PRO A 210 -11.82 -5.90 2.81
N TYR A 211 -10.84 -5.40 2.09
CA TYR A 211 -10.70 -5.62 0.65
C TYR A 211 -9.46 -6.50 0.38
N SER A 212 -9.67 -7.80 0.24
CA SER A 212 -8.62 -8.80 0.03
C SER A 212 -9.15 -9.96 -0.80
N ILE A 213 -8.25 -10.64 -1.51
CA ILE A 213 -8.56 -11.90 -2.21
C ILE A 213 -8.59 -13.11 -1.27
N TRP A 214 -8.07 -13.00 -0.06
CA TRP A 214 -8.03 -14.09 0.89
C TRP A 214 -9.44 -14.55 1.27
N LYS A 215 -9.72 -15.83 1.13
CA LYS A 215 -11.07 -16.42 1.31
C LYS A 215 -11.70 -16.21 2.69
N HIS A 216 -10.88 -15.99 3.70
CA HIS A 216 -11.33 -15.75 5.07
C HIS A 216 -11.53 -14.25 5.40
N VAL A 217 -11.16 -13.35 4.50
CA VAL A 217 -11.41 -11.92 4.62
C VAL A 217 -12.61 -11.56 3.76
N LYS A 218 -13.59 -10.91 4.35
CA LYS A 218 -14.76 -10.45 3.60
C LYS A 218 -14.36 -9.35 2.64
N PRO A 219 -14.76 -9.42 1.35
CA PRO A 219 -14.47 -8.37 0.42
C PRO A 219 -15.16 -7.07 0.86
N TYR A 220 -14.48 -5.96 0.75
CA TYR A 220 -15.09 -4.64 0.90
C TYR A 220 -15.96 -4.36 -0.33
N LEU A 221 -17.22 -4.00 -0.08
CA LEU A 221 -18.11 -3.57 -1.13
C LEU A 221 -18.15 -2.04 -1.16
N PRO A 222 -18.23 -1.41 -2.33
CA PRO A 222 -18.49 0.02 -2.44
C PRO A 222 -19.75 0.39 -1.66
N ALA A 223 -19.76 1.59 -1.08
CA ALA A 223 -20.91 2.08 -0.30
C ALA A 223 -22.19 2.05 -1.15
N PRO A 224 -23.29 1.43 -0.68
CA PRO A 224 -24.54 1.38 -1.42
C PRO A 224 -25.27 2.72 -1.40
N ALA A 225 -26.19 2.93 -2.33
CA ALA A 225 -27.05 4.09 -2.35
C ALA A 225 -28.09 4.09 -1.22
N THR A 226 -28.45 2.92 -0.71
CA THR A 226 -29.47 2.79 0.34
C THR A 226 -29.03 1.81 1.42
N TYR A 227 -29.42 2.10 2.66
CA TYR A 227 -29.17 1.25 3.82
C TYR A 227 -30.51 0.79 4.41
N ALA A 228 -30.54 -0.46 4.92
CA ALA A 228 -31.68 -0.97 5.67
C ALA A 228 -31.63 -0.39 7.11
N GLU A 229 -32.24 0.78 7.31
CA GLU A 229 -32.20 1.46 8.59
C GLU A 229 -32.89 0.63 9.69
N PRO A 230 -32.25 0.45 10.86
CA PRO A 230 -32.88 -0.16 12.02
C PRO A 230 -33.97 0.78 12.58
N GLY A 231 -34.91 0.24 13.36
CA GLY A 231 -35.88 1.05 14.06
C GLY A 231 -35.22 2.05 15.05
N PRO A 232 -36.00 2.99 15.60
CA PRO A 232 -35.47 4.02 16.52
C PRO A 232 -34.70 3.45 17.70
N GLU A 233 -35.04 2.23 18.16
CA GLU A 233 -34.34 1.49 19.21
C GLU A 233 -32.99 0.93 18.79
N GLY A 234 -32.67 0.91 17.52
CA GLY A 234 -31.36 0.50 16.98
C GLY A 234 -30.35 1.65 16.81
N VAL A 235 -30.78 2.89 17.04
CA VAL A 235 -29.98 4.09 16.75
C VAL A 235 -29.80 4.93 18.02
N ILE A 236 -28.61 5.48 18.22
CA ILE A 236 -28.32 6.44 19.30
C ILE A 236 -28.73 7.84 18.79
N PRO A 237 -29.71 8.51 19.45
CA PRO A 237 -30.08 9.86 19.07
C PRO A 237 -28.96 10.85 19.42
N PRO A 238 -28.64 11.82 18.55
CA PRO A 238 -27.49 12.71 18.75
C PRO A 238 -27.61 13.59 20.01
N GLY A 239 -28.82 13.97 20.39
CA GLY A 239 -29.07 14.78 21.60
C GLY A 239 -28.97 14.01 22.92
N GLU A 240 -28.84 12.69 22.88
CA GLU A 240 -28.78 11.83 24.05
C GLU A 240 -27.36 11.28 24.31
N ILE A 241 -26.37 11.71 23.53
CA ILE A 241 -24.95 11.36 23.76
C ILE A 241 -24.37 12.36 24.74
N VAL A 242 -23.88 11.86 25.88
CA VAL A 242 -23.29 12.67 26.95
C VAL A 242 -21.77 12.44 26.99
N ASP A 243 -20.99 13.52 26.86
CA ASP A 243 -19.52 13.47 27.03
C ASP A 243 -19.21 13.52 28.55
N LEU A 244 -18.64 12.45 29.07
CA LEU A 244 -18.22 12.31 30.47
C LEU A 244 -16.69 12.33 30.63
N THR A 245 -15.95 12.67 29.59
CA THR A 245 -14.48 12.61 29.55
C THR A 245 -13.84 13.38 30.69
N GLU A 246 -14.28 14.61 30.94
CA GLU A 246 -13.76 15.46 32.02
C GLU A 246 -14.12 14.96 33.42
N ARG A 247 -15.05 14.01 33.54
CA ARG A 247 -15.47 13.42 34.83
C ARG A 247 -14.71 12.16 35.16
N LEU A 248 -13.98 11.58 34.23
CA LEU A 248 -13.14 10.42 34.48
C LEU A 248 -11.91 10.84 35.28
N ARG A 249 -11.73 10.21 36.43
CA ARG A 249 -10.53 10.41 37.24
C ARG A 249 -9.36 9.55 36.75
N PRO A 250 -8.11 9.92 37.10
CA PRO A 250 -6.92 9.16 36.64
C PRO A 250 -6.91 7.69 37.09
N ASP A 251 -7.59 7.36 38.17
CA ASP A 251 -7.78 5.99 38.70
C ASP A 251 -8.89 5.20 37.96
N GLY A 252 -9.51 5.81 36.96
CA GLY A 252 -10.63 5.23 36.20
C GLY A 252 -11.99 5.37 36.88
N ALA A 253 -12.07 6.06 38.01
CA ALA A 253 -13.34 6.27 38.71
C ALA A 253 -14.18 7.35 38.01
N LEU A 254 -15.48 7.09 37.93
CA LEU A 254 -16.49 7.99 37.39
C LEU A 254 -17.59 8.22 38.42
N ASP A 255 -17.98 9.49 38.62
CA ASP A 255 -19.14 9.88 39.41
C ASP A 255 -20.15 10.59 38.52
N TRP A 256 -21.32 9.95 38.30
CA TRP A 256 -22.32 10.43 37.38
C TRP A 256 -23.73 10.10 37.82
N GLU A 257 -24.63 11.09 37.73
CA GLU A 257 -26.06 10.91 37.93
C GLU A 257 -26.68 10.31 36.65
N VAL A 258 -26.97 9.01 36.69
CA VAL A 258 -27.54 8.26 35.57
C VAL A 258 -29.01 8.66 35.40
N PRO A 259 -29.42 9.19 34.23
CA PRO A 259 -30.82 9.51 33.96
C PRO A 259 -31.70 8.25 33.98
N ALA A 260 -33.05 8.45 34.02
CA ALA A 260 -33.98 7.33 33.93
C ALA A 260 -33.79 6.52 32.64
N GLY A 261 -33.96 5.18 32.75
CA GLY A 261 -33.79 4.26 31.59
C GLY A 261 -32.53 3.44 31.68
N ALA A 262 -32.23 2.73 30.57
CA ALA A 262 -31.01 1.94 30.38
C ALA A 262 -29.97 2.78 29.67
N TRP A 263 -28.76 2.81 30.20
CA TRP A 263 -27.62 3.58 29.66
C TRP A 263 -26.39 2.71 29.51
N THR A 264 -25.65 2.91 28.43
CA THR A 264 -24.32 2.33 28.21
C THR A 264 -23.29 3.44 28.40
N VAL A 265 -22.33 3.22 29.28
CA VAL A 265 -21.15 4.08 29.44
C VAL A 265 -19.97 3.39 28.79
N VAL A 266 -19.31 4.05 27.84
CA VAL A 266 -18.16 3.54 27.12
C VAL A 266 -16.92 4.35 27.49
N ARG A 267 -15.90 3.67 28.01
CA ARG A 267 -14.54 4.23 28.18
C ARG A 267 -13.71 3.87 26.98
N MET A 268 -13.13 4.86 26.33
CA MET A 268 -12.30 4.70 25.13
C MET A 268 -10.88 5.20 25.39
N GLY A 269 -9.92 4.47 24.90
CA GLY A 269 -8.53 4.86 25.02
C GLY A 269 -7.67 4.25 23.93
N ARG A 270 -6.42 4.67 23.86
CA ARG A 270 -5.47 4.18 22.85
C ARG A 270 -4.51 3.17 23.47
N ARG A 271 -4.26 2.10 22.73
CA ARG A 271 -3.27 1.06 23.01
C ARG A 271 -2.48 0.71 21.77
N PRO A 272 -1.22 0.21 21.89
CA PRO A 272 -0.57 -0.45 20.80
C PRO A 272 -1.43 -1.57 20.22
N THR A 273 -1.41 -1.74 18.90
CA THR A 273 -2.13 -2.84 18.25
C THR A 273 -1.56 -4.18 18.68
N GLY A 274 -0.26 -4.26 18.92
CA GLY A 274 0.49 -5.49 19.11
C GLY A 274 1.07 -6.07 17.83
N ALA A 275 0.97 -5.32 16.71
CA ALA A 275 1.74 -5.63 15.51
C ALA A 275 3.24 -5.54 15.82
N SER A 276 4.00 -6.50 15.32
CA SER A 276 5.44 -6.59 15.57
C SER A 276 6.19 -6.83 14.29
N SER A 277 7.47 -6.47 14.28
CA SER A 277 8.40 -6.88 13.22
C SER A 277 8.33 -8.40 13.04
N ARG A 278 7.99 -8.85 11.82
CA ARG A 278 7.79 -10.28 11.53
C ARG A 278 8.12 -10.63 10.07
N PRO A 279 8.54 -11.87 9.86
CA PRO A 279 9.08 -12.77 10.86
C PRO A 279 10.52 -12.36 11.20
N ALA A 280 10.73 -11.80 12.37
CA ALA A 280 12.05 -11.28 12.78
C ALA A 280 12.73 -12.19 13.78
N PRO A 281 14.08 -12.27 13.78
CA PRO A 281 14.83 -12.92 14.86
C PRO A 281 14.45 -12.36 16.23
N SER A 282 14.55 -13.18 17.28
CA SER A 282 14.20 -12.75 18.64
C SER A 282 14.93 -11.50 19.11
N THR A 283 16.17 -11.28 18.63
CA THR A 283 16.98 -10.09 18.90
C THR A 283 16.51 -8.83 18.15
N ALA A 284 15.65 -8.99 17.14
CA ALA A 284 15.10 -7.93 16.30
C ALA A 284 13.60 -7.70 16.54
N LEU A 285 12.98 -8.57 17.35
CA LEU A 285 11.54 -8.51 17.62
C LEU A 285 11.19 -7.25 18.41
N GLY A 286 10.23 -6.48 17.92
CA GLY A 286 9.69 -5.29 18.55
C GLY A 286 8.38 -4.85 17.93
N LEU A 287 7.77 -3.80 18.47
CA LEU A 287 6.52 -3.26 17.94
C LEU A 287 6.73 -2.59 16.58
N GLU A 288 5.70 -2.62 15.73
CA GLU A 288 5.62 -1.81 14.52
C GLU A 288 5.36 -0.33 14.88
N CYS A 289 6.09 0.60 14.22
CA CYS A 289 5.92 2.02 14.48
C CYS A 289 4.57 2.53 13.93
N ASP A 290 4.08 3.62 14.52
CA ASP A 290 2.84 4.30 14.11
C ASP A 290 2.93 4.78 12.66
N LYS A 291 2.12 4.18 11.76
CA LYS A 291 2.09 4.49 10.33
C LYS A 291 1.39 5.82 10.03
N PHE A 292 0.69 6.38 11.03
CA PHE A 292 0.02 7.69 10.93
C PHE A 292 0.88 8.84 11.48
N ASP A 293 2.09 8.53 12.00
CA ASP A 293 3.00 9.51 12.58
C ASP A 293 4.38 9.48 11.93
N ALA A 294 4.68 10.49 11.12
CA ALA A 294 5.98 10.63 10.46
C ALA A 294 7.16 10.77 11.43
N ALA A 295 6.94 11.27 12.67
CA ALA A 295 8.00 11.38 13.67
C ALA A 295 8.36 10.00 14.25
N ALA A 296 7.37 9.13 14.49
CA ALA A 296 7.61 7.76 14.91
C ALA A 296 8.39 6.99 13.83
N LEU A 297 8.00 7.13 12.57
CA LEU A 297 8.72 6.54 11.44
C LEU A 297 10.16 7.07 11.33
N ALA A 298 10.37 8.39 11.43
CA ALA A 298 11.71 8.98 11.35
C ALA A 298 12.62 8.44 12.47
N SER A 299 12.10 8.33 13.69
CA SER A 299 12.84 7.73 14.81
C SER A 299 13.26 6.29 14.52
N HIS A 300 12.37 5.49 13.92
CA HIS A 300 12.70 4.11 13.50
C HIS A 300 13.78 4.10 12.41
N LEU A 301 13.58 4.87 11.33
CA LEU A 301 14.53 4.90 10.21
C LEU A 301 15.91 5.39 10.62
N ASP A 302 16.01 6.38 11.52
CA ASP A 302 17.30 6.88 12.01
C ASP A 302 18.06 5.84 12.82
N ARG A 303 17.35 5.03 13.63
CA ARG A 303 17.96 3.95 14.43
C ARG A 303 18.35 2.72 13.63
N TYR A 304 17.77 2.50 12.47
CA TYR A 304 18.08 1.38 11.59
C TYR A 304 18.87 1.85 10.36
N VAL A 305 18.19 2.41 9.38
CA VAL A 305 18.79 2.82 8.10
C VAL A 305 19.85 3.91 8.31
N GLY A 306 19.56 4.92 9.14
CA GLY A 306 20.46 6.04 9.42
C GLY A 306 21.76 5.59 10.08
N GLU A 307 21.67 4.63 11.02
CA GLU A 307 22.85 4.06 11.66
C GLU A 307 23.71 3.28 10.68
N LEU A 308 23.10 2.45 9.83
CA LEU A 308 23.80 1.70 8.80
C LEU A 308 24.49 2.63 7.79
N LEU A 309 23.79 3.66 7.29
CA LEU A 309 24.36 4.62 6.36
C LEU A 309 25.56 5.38 6.96
N ARG A 310 25.48 5.74 8.24
CA ARG A 310 26.58 6.39 8.95
C ARG A 310 27.82 5.48 9.04
N LYS A 311 27.61 4.20 9.29
CA LYS A 311 28.68 3.21 9.38
C LYS A 311 29.26 2.84 8.01
N ILE A 312 28.45 2.73 6.98
CA ILE A 312 28.87 2.56 5.59
C ILE A 312 29.72 3.77 5.14
N GLY A 313 29.32 4.99 5.51
CA GLY A 313 29.96 6.21 5.02
C GLY A 313 29.67 6.49 3.53
N PRO A 314 30.45 7.36 2.88
CA PRO A 314 30.22 7.71 1.47
C PRO A 314 30.31 6.50 0.54
N ARG A 315 29.42 6.44 -0.45
CA ARG A 315 29.52 5.47 -1.54
C ARG A 315 30.80 5.67 -2.34
N VAL A 316 31.38 4.57 -2.80
CA VAL A 316 32.58 4.61 -3.64
C VAL A 316 32.25 4.60 -5.15
N ASN A 317 31.05 4.15 -5.51
CA ASN A 317 30.52 4.16 -6.88
C ASN A 317 28.98 4.17 -6.87
N GLU A 318 28.32 3.88 -7.97
CA GLU A 318 26.86 3.89 -8.13
C GLU A 318 26.15 2.65 -7.57
N HIS A 319 26.90 1.62 -7.18
CA HIS A 319 26.39 0.34 -6.65
C HIS A 319 26.40 0.26 -5.11
N GLY A 320 26.16 -0.92 -4.57
CA GLY A 320 26.00 -1.15 -3.13
C GLY A 320 24.59 -0.81 -2.68
N LEU A 321 24.40 -0.18 -1.52
CA LEU A 321 23.07 0.18 -1.01
C LEU A 321 22.48 1.31 -1.83
N THR A 322 21.47 1.01 -2.66
CA THR A 322 20.85 1.96 -3.61
C THR A 322 19.37 2.19 -3.39
N THR A 323 18.67 1.26 -2.70
CA THR A 323 17.21 1.25 -2.64
C THR A 323 16.74 0.83 -1.25
N LEU A 324 15.67 1.45 -0.75
CA LEU A 324 14.87 0.97 0.37
C LEU A 324 13.71 0.14 -0.14
N HIS A 325 13.23 -0.82 0.65
CA HIS A 325 12.16 -1.72 0.27
C HIS A 325 11.08 -1.80 1.33
N MET A 326 9.84 -1.65 0.90
CA MET A 326 8.66 -2.02 1.63
C MET A 326 8.09 -3.28 0.97
N ASP A 327 8.23 -4.39 1.67
CA ASP A 327 7.72 -5.69 1.28
C ASP A 327 6.22 -5.82 1.56
N SER A 328 5.63 -6.98 1.37
CA SER A 328 4.22 -7.22 1.60
C SER A 328 3.76 -6.77 2.99
N TRP A 329 2.60 -6.07 3.03
CA TRP A 329 2.10 -5.52 4.28
C TRP A 329 1.37 -6.59 5.10
N GLU A 330 2.06 -7.17 6.10
CA GLU A 330 1.51 -8.23 6.96
C GLU A 330 1.40 -7.82 8.43
N SER A 331 1.25 -6.55 8.70
CA SER A 331 1.13 -5.99 10.05
C SER A 331 -0.28 -5.58 10.44
N GLY A 332 -1.29 -5.92 9.64
CA GLY A 332 -2.68 -5.53 9.87
C GLY A 332 -2.91 -4.03 9.77
N ALA A 333 -4.00 -3.55 10.34
CA ALA A 333 -4.38 -2.16 10.32
C ALA A 333 -4.23 -1.48 11.68
N GLN A 334 -4.22 -0.15 11.68
CA GLN A 334 -4.39 0.71 12.84
C GLN A 334 -5.51 1.70 12.56
N ASN A 335 -6.16 2.19 13.62
CA ASN A 335 -7.27 3.14 13.47
C ASN A 335 -7.10 4.39 14.33
N TRP A 336 -5.94 4.56 14.96
CA TRP A 336 -5.69 5.66 15.86
C TRP A 336 -4.23 6.10 15.89
N THR A 337 -4.05 7.40 16.13
CA THR A 337 -2.80 8.08 16.49
C THR A 337 -3.14 9.28 17.36
N PRO A 338 -2.24 9.85 18.17
CA PRO A 338 -2.52 11.03 18.99
C PRO A 338 -3.12 12.22 18.23
N SER A 339 -2.73 12.44 16.97
CA SER A 339 -3.23 13.54 16.14
C SER A 339 -4.49 13.20 15.33
N PHE A 340 -5.06 11.99 15.45
CA PHE A 340 -6.09 11.47 14.55
C PHE A 340 -7.33 12.37 14.44
N LEU A 341 -7.86 12.86 15.54
CA LEU A 341 -9.06 13.74 15.51
C LEU A 341 -8.79 15.05 14.76
N ALA A 342 -7.62 15.65 14.94
CA ALA A 342 -7.24 16.88 14.24
C ALA A 342 -7.04 16.63 12.74
N GLU A 343 -6.36 15.55 12.36
CA GLU A 343 -6.16 15.13 10.97
C GLU A 343 -7.49 14.78 10.29
N PHE A 344 -8.36 14.04 10.97
CA PHE A 344 -9.70 13.74 10.46
C PHE A 344 -10.50 15.02 10.17
N LYS A 345 -10.57 15.94 11.16
CA LYS A 345 -11.30 17.20 11.00
C LYS A 345 -10.75 18.04 9.85
N LYS A 346 -9.42 18.11 9.73
CA LYS A 346 -8.74 18.84 8.64
C LYS A 346 -9.12 18.26 7.27
N ARG A 347 -9.22 16.94 7.14
CA ARG A 347 -9.42 16.24 5.85
C ARG A 347 -10.90 16.12 5.50
N ARG A 348 -11.75 15.83 6.48
CA ARG A 348 -13.19 15.57 6.28
C ARG A 348 -14.08 16.80 6.49
N GLY A 349 -13.57 17.87 7.11
CA GLY A 349 -14.29 19.11 7.35
C GLY A 349 -15.28 19.08 8.52
N TYR A 350 -15.37 17.95 9.26
CA TYR A 350 -16.24 17.83 10.42
C TYR A 350 -15.53 17.13 11.60
N ASP A 351 -16.09 17.25 12.82
CA ASP A 351 -15.54 16.68 14.03
C ASP A 351 -15.91 15.19 14.14
N ALA A 352 -14.90 14.32 14.33
CA ALA A 352 -15.11 12.88 14.55
C ALA A 352 -15.57 12.54 15.98
N ARG A 353 -15.38 13.42 16.97
CA ARG A 353 -15.68 13.10 18.38
C ARG A 353 -17.10 12.59 18.63
N PRO A 354 -18.16 13.21 18.09
CA PRO A 354 -19.53 12.72 18.30
C PRO A 354 -19.80 11.35 17.67
N TRP A 355 -18.93 10.88 16.78
CA TRP A 355 -19.04 9.62 16.06
C TRP A 355 -18.24 8.49 16.69
N LEU A 356 -17.43 8.75 17.74
CA LEU A 356 -16.63 7.71 18.38
C LEU A 356 -17.46 6.51 18.88
N PRO A 357 -18.71 6.65 19.36
CA PRO A 357 -19.53 5.49 19.70
C PRO A 357 -19.74 4.49 18.57
N VAL A 358 -19.58 4.90 17.29
CA VAL A 358 -19.68 4.02 16.11
C VAL A 358 -18.65 2.89 16.14
N TYR A 359 -17.47 3.12 16.73
CA TYR A 359 -16.45 2.07 16.91
C TYR A 359 -16.94 0.86 17.72
N THR A 360 -18.03 1.02 18.47
CA THR A 360 -18.66 -0.07 19.23
C THR A 360 -19.68 -0.88 18.40
N GLY A 361 -19.80 -0.63 17.11
CA GLY A 361 -20.77 -1.26 16.22
C GLY A 361 -22.20 -0.68 16.32
N ARG A 362 -22.38 0.41 17.09
CA ARG A 362 -23.66 1.07 17.27
C ARG A 362 -23.86 2.20 16.25
N ALA A 363 -25.07 2.29 15.71
CA ALA A 363 -25.40 3.40 14.82
C ALA A 363 -25.68 4.68 15.60
N VAL A 364 -25.11 5.79 15.13
CA VAL A 364 -25.32 7.15 15.65
C VAL A 364 -26.08 7.93 14.60
N ARG A 365 -27.20 8.56 14.97
CA ARG A 365 -28.15 9.33 14.13
C ARG A 365 -28.90 8.46 13.12
N SER A 366 -28.21 7.69 12.30
CA SER A 366 -28.74 6.67 11.40
C SER A 366 -27.65 5.66 11.05
N LEU A 367 -28.03 4.51 10.50
CA LEU A 367 -27.06 3.52 10.00
C LEU A 367 -26.27 4.12 8.82
N GLU A 368 -26.96 4.78 7.89
CA GLU A 368 -26.34 5.43 6.74
C GLU A 368 -25.26 6.45 7.17
N MET A 369 -25.56 7.34 8.11
CA MET A 369 -24.59 8.35 8.55
C MET A 369 -23.40 7.70 9.27
N SER A 370 -23.60 6.62 10.02
CA SER A 370 -22.54 5.87 10.67
C SER A 370 -21.63 5.15 9.69
N GLU A 371 -22.20 4.55 8.63
CA GLU A 371 -21.45 3.92 7.56
C GLU A 371 -20.63 4.93 6.75
N ARG A 372 -21.19 6.12 6.47
CA ARG A 372 -20.47 7.23 5.84
C ARG A 372 -19.29 7.72 6.71
N PHE A 373 -19.48 7.80 8.03
CA PHE A 373 -18.40 8.11 8.96
C PHE A 373 -17.28 7.05 8.90
N LEU A 374 -17.63 5.76 8.90
CA LEU A 374 -16.67 4.67 8.79
C LEU A 374 -15.93 4.68 7.43
N TRP A 375 -16.61 5.08 6.36
CA TRP A 375 -15.96 5.30 5.06
C TRP A 375 -14.93 6.43 5.13
N ASP A 376 -15.30 7.58 5.71
CA ASP A 376 -14.41 8.72 5.93
C ASP A 376 -13.23 8.38 6.86
N LEU A 377 -13.46 7.53 7.85
CA LEU A 377 -12.43 7.03 8.76
C LEU A 377 -11.37 6.24 8.00
N ARG A 378 -11.79 5.26 7.19
CA ARG A 378 -10.89 4.45 6.38
C ARG A 378 -10.11 5.30 5.38
N LEU A 379 -10.79 6.22 4.68
CA LEU A 379 -10.11 7.13 3.76
C LEU A 379 -9.08 8.03 4.47
N THR A 380 -9.37 8.47 5.70
CA THR A 380 -8.41 9.23 6.52
C THR A 380 -7.20 8.35 6.89
N GLY A 381 -7.42 7.09 7.25
CA GLY A 381 -6.36 6.12 7.52
C GLY A 381 -5.44 5.91 6.31
N GLN A 382 -6.02 5.72 5.12
CA GLN A 382 -5.26 5.60 3.88
C GLN A 382 -4.39 6.84 3.62
N GLU A 383 -4.99 8.02 3.67
CA GLU A 383 -4.26 9.26 3.41
C GLU A 383 -3.08 9.44 4.37
N LEU A 384 -3.26 9.07 5.64
CA LEU A 384 -2.19 9.13 6.63
C LEU A 384 -1.08 8.12 6.35
N VAL A 385 -1.41 6.86 6.00
CA VAL A 385 -0.41 5.84 5.61
C VAL A 385 0.39 6.31 4.40
N LEU A 386 -0.29 6.81 3.37
CA LEU A 386 0.40 7.28 2.17
C LEU A 386 1.34 8.44 2.48
N GLU A 387 0.85 9.48 3.19
CA GLU A 387 1.62 10.70 3.44
C GLU A 387 2.67 10.55 4.55
N ARG A 388 2.30 9.89 5.67
CA ARG A 388 3.12 9.84 6.88
C ARG A 388 4.03 8.62 6.96
N HIS A 389 3.77 7.61 6.15
CA HIS A 389 4.61 6.41 6.08
C HIS A 389 5.26 6.27 4.69
N ALA A 390 4.54 5.90 3.64
CA ALA A 390 5.15 5.56 2.36
C ALA A 390 5.88 6.74 1.70
N GLU A 391 5.24 7.92 1.59
CA GLU A 391 5.88 9.13 1.05
C GLU A 391 7.02 9.63 1.96
N ALA A 392 6.90 9.44 3.29
CA ALA A 392 7.96 9.79 4.23
C ALA A 392 9.18 8.87 4.11
N VAL A 393 8.99 7.54 3.93
CA VAL A 393 10.10 6.62 3.61
C VAL A 393 10.79 7.03 2.31
N LYS A 394 9.99 7.33 1.28
CA LYS A 394 10.54 7.81 0.00
C LYS A 394 11.35 9.09 0.14
N ALA A 395 10.84 10.07 0.87
CA ALA A 395 11.54 11.34 1.13
C ALA A 395 12.84 11.11 1.89
N TYR A 396 12.79 10.28 2.95
CA TYR A 396 13.97 9.90 3.74
C TYR A 396 15.06 9.25 2.88
N GLY A 397 14.67 8.30 2.02
CA GLY A 397 15.58 7.65 1.09
C GLY A 397 16.18 8.62 0.09
N ARG A 398 15.33 9.44 -0.56
CA ARG A 398 15.75 10.40 -1.59
C ARG A 398 16.78 11.42 -1.07
N GLU A 399 16.59 11.92 0.15
CA GLU A 399 17.55 12.83 0.81
C GLU A 399 18.92 12.20 1.00
N ARG A 400 18.99 10.87 1.00
CA ARG A 400 20.19 10.05 1.18
C ARG A 400 20.66 9.36 -0.10
N GLY A 401 20.07 9.74 -1.24
CA GLY A 401 20.37 9.17 -2.56
C GLY A 401 19.90 7.74 -2.77
N LEU A 402 18.86 7.32 -2.06
CA LEU A 402 18.23 6.00 -2.19
C LEU A 402 16.87 6.11 -2.89
N SER A 403 16.54 5.12 -3.71
CA SER A 403 15.22 4.91 -4.30
C SER A 403 14.31 4.14 -3.34
N LEU A 404 13.03 3.98 -3.71
CA LEU A 404 12.07 3.16 -2.96
C LEU A 404 11.40 2.14 -3.88
N SER A 405 11.44 0.87 -3.53
CA SER A 405 10.55 -0.16 -4.08
C SER A 405 9.47 -0.52 -3.08
N ILE A 406 8.27 -0.85 -3.57
CA ILE A 406 7.11 -1.21 -2.73
C ILE A 406 6.39 -2.39 -3.38
N GLU A 407 6.04 -3.37 -2.56
CA GLU A 407 5.05 -4.39 -2.83
C GLU A 407 3.70 -3.95 -2.26
N PRO A 408 2.83 -3.35 -3.08
CA PRO A 408 1.62 -2.70 -2.55
C PRO A 408 0.41 -3.63 -2.44
N TYR A 409 0.59 -4.92 -2.56
CA TYR A 409 -0.52 -5.87 -2.63
C TYR A 409 -0.97 -6.35 -1.26
N ASP A 410 -2.27 -6.55 -1.19
CA ASP A 410 -3.07 -7.18 -0.15
C ASP A 410 -2.74 -6.83 1.33
N MET A 411 -3.74 -6.94 2.19
CA MET A 411 -3.66 -6.78 3.65
C MET A 411 -3.24 -5.41 4.20
N ASN A 412 -3.05 -4.41 3.37
CA ASN A 412 -2.72 -3.06 3.84
C ASN A 412 -3.99 -2.22 4.13
N PRO A 413 -3.90 -1.13 4.90
CA PRO A 413 -5.04 -0.24 5.15
C PRO A 413 -5.28 0.77 4.01
N ALA A 414 -4.47 0.75 2.95
CA ALA A 414 -4.57 1.62 1.78
C ALA A 414 -4.97 0.82 0.53
N GLY A 415 -5.44 1.50 -0.50
CA GLY A 415 -5.61 0.90 -1.83
C GLY A 415 -4.27 0.60 -2.47
N ASP A 416 -4.13 -0.58 -3.08
CA ASP A 416 -2.86 -1.07 -3.61
C ASP A 416 -2.29 -0.18 -4.72
N LEU A 417 -3.13 0.30 -5.64
CA LEU A 417 -2.70 1.23 -6.69
C LEU A 417 -2.15 2.55 -6.12
N ASP A 418 -2.76 3.08 -5.05
CA ASP A 418 -2.33 4.33 -4.43
C ASP A 418 -0.99 4.15 -3.69
N LEU A 419 -0.82 3.03 -3.00
CA LEU A 419 0.45 2.70 -2.33
C LEU A 419 1.58 2.47 -3.36
N GLY A 420 1.29 1.68 -4.40
CA GLY A 420 2.23 1.43 -5.49
C GLY A 420 2.66 2.70 -6.23
N ALA A 421 1.75 3.68 -6.36
CA ALA A 421 2.07 4.97 -7.02
C ALA A 421 3.14 5.78 -6.27
N VAL A 422 3.34 5.55 -4.98
CA VAL A 422 4.43 6.17 -4.22
C VAL A 422 5.78 5.61 -4.65
N ALA A 423 5.89 4.33 -5.01
CA ALA A 423 7.15 3.67 -5.35
C ALA A 423 7.90 4.34 -6.51
N ASP A 424 9.23 4.29 -6.49
CA ASP A 424 10.06 4.50 -7.68
C ASP A 424 10.08 3.24 -8.54
N VAL A 425 10.02 2.06 -7.90
CA VAL A 425 9.91 0.75 -8.53
C VAL A 425 8.72 0.02 -7.90
N PRO A 426 7.53 0.02 -8.55
CA PRO A 426 6.42 -0.83 -8.11
C PRO A 426 6.80 -2.29 -8.31
N MET A 427 6.46 -3.12 -7.34
CA MET A 427 6.83 -4.52 -7.29
C MET A 427 5.61 -5.40 -7.06
N ALA A 428 5.49 -6.46 -7.81
CA ALA A 428 4.44 -7.47 -7.73
C ALA A 428 4.96 -8.74 -7.09
N GLU A 429 4.09 -9.72 -6.91
CA GLU A 429 4.45 -11.10 -6.56
C GLU A 429 3.75 -12.07 -7.49
N PHE A 430 4.44 -13.15 -7.87
CA PHE A 430 3.79 -14.31 -8.49
C PHE A 430 4.43 -15.63 -8.04
N TRP A 431 3.56 -16.59 -7.75
CA TRP A 431 3.95 -17.89 -7.23
C TRP A 431 4.08 -18.93 -8.31
N ASN A 432 5.06 -19.83 -8.17
CA ASN A 432 5.18 -21.00 -9.01
C ASN A 432 4.17 -22.08 -8.56
N ASN A 433 3.36 -22.57 -9.49
CA ASN A 433 2.39 -23.66 -9.30
C ASN A 433 1.22 -23.41 -8.33
N SER A 434 1.05 -22.23 -7.81
CA SER A 434 -0.18 -21.88 -7.14
C SER A 434 -0.34 -20.39 -7.17
N VAL A 435 -1.53 -19.87 -7.16
CA VAL A 435 -2.01 -18.82 -6.37
C VAL A 435 -2.50 -17.57 -7.02
N ASP A 436 -3.35 -17.09 -6.32
CA ASP A 436 -4.19 -15.92 -6.35
C ASP A 436 -3.42 -14.57 -6.35
N SER A 437 -2.10 -14.53 -6.10
CA SER A 437 -1.30 -13.28 -6.07
C SER A 437 -0.96 -12.70 -7.46
N ALA A 438 -1.19 -13.44 -8.52
CA ALA A 438 -0.92 -12.98 -9.89
C ALA A 438 -1.65 -11.67 -10.28
N TYR A 439 -2.73 -11.30 -9.57
CA TYR A 439 -3.41 -10.01 -9.74
C TYR A 439 -2.47 -8.82 -9.45
N SER A 440 -1.52 -8.96 -8.53
CA SER A 440 -0.55 -7.93 -8.18
C SER A 440 0.34 -7.53 -9.37
N CYS A 441 0.54 -8.45 -10.34
CA CYS A 441 1.24 -8.16 -11.59
C CYS A 441 0.45 -7.13 -12.42
N PHE A 442 -0.88 -7.26 -12.51
CA PHE A 442 -1.73 -6.27 -13.19
C PHE A 442 -1.76 -4.94 -12.45
N GLU A 443 -1.72 -4.94 -11.11
CA GLU A 443 -1.65 -3.73 -10.30
C GLU A 443 -0.36 -2.97 -10.51
N SER A 444 0.78 -3.63 -10.31
CA SER A 444 2.10 -3.00 -10.40
C SER A 444 2.41 -2.52 -11.81
N THR A 445 1.99 -3.26 -12.86
CA THR A 445 2.11 -2.80 -14.24
C THR A 445 1.21 -1.62 -14.54
N SER A 446 -0.04 -1.63 -14.08
CA SER A 446 -0.96 -0.50 -14.21
C SER A 446 -0.39 0.76 -13.58
N VAL A 447 0.09 0.65 -12.33
CA VAL A 447 0.75 1.77 -11.63
C VAL A 447 1.94 2.29 -12.43
N ALA A 448 2.81 1.41 -12.89
CA ALA A 448 3.99 1.82 -13.66
C ALA A 448 3.62 2.59 -14.92
N HIS A 449 2.60 2.13 -15.65
CA HIS A 449 2.13 2.75 -16.88
C HIS A 449 1.54 4.15 -16.63
N VAL A 450 0.60 4.30 -15.68
CA VAL A 450 -0.03 5.61 -15.39
C VAL A 450 0.93 6.58 -14.69
N MET A 451 1.91 6.07 -13.95
CA MET A 451 2.93 6.89 -13.30
C MET A 451 4.15 7.17 -14.19
N GLY A 452 4.29 6.48 -15.33
CA GLY A 452 5.42 6.60 -16.24
C GLY A 452 6.72 6.02 -15.66
N ARG A 453 6.63 4.88 -14.94
CA ARG A 453 7.78 4.17 -14.39
C ARG A 453 8.28 3.16 -15.41
N PRO A 454 9.57 3.17 -15.76
CA PRO A 454 10.11 2.26 -16.79
C PRO A 454 10.36 0.85 -16.24
N ILE A 455 10.44 0.67 -14.92
CA ILE A 455 10.75 -0.61 -14.28
C ILE A 455 9.55 -1.06 -13.48
N VAL A 456 9.11 -2.29 -13.75
CA VAL A 456 8.14 -3.04 -12.97
C VAL A 456 8.81 -4.30 -12.49
N SER A 457 9.00 -4.39 -11.18
CA SER A 457 9.64 -5.54 -10.55
C SER A 457 8.62 -6.57 -10.09
N ALA A 458 9.06 -7.79 -9.83
CA ALA A 458 8.27 -8.78 -9.11
C ALA A 458 9.16 -9.66 -8.24
N GLU A 459 8.68 -9.99 -7.03
CA GLU A 459 9.06 -11.19 -6.32
C GLU A 459 8.63 -12.36 -7.20
N ALA A 460 9.60 -13.14 -7.65
CA ALA A 460 9.37 -14.07 -8.75
C ALA A 460 9.53 -15.52 -8.29
N PHE A 461 8.53 -16.32 -8.65
CA PHE A 461 8.51 -17.77 -8.43
C PHE A 461 8.52 -18.18 -6.95
N THR A 462 7.93 -17.39 -6.08
CA THR A 462 7.60 -17.84 -4.73
C THR A 462 6.84 -19.16 -4.81
N SER A 463 7.18 -20.14 -3.97
CA SER A 463 6.59 -21.49 -4.10
C SER A 463 6.67 -22.25 -2.79
N VAL A 464 6.03 -23.40 -2.75
CA VAL A 464 6.20 -24.42 -1.69
C VAL A 464 6.89 -25.63 -2.31
N GLY A 465 7.99 -26.12 -1.68
CA GLY A 465 8.73 -27.28 -2.17
C GLY A 465 9.74 -27.00 -3.29
N GLY A 466 10.35 -25.82 -3.30
CA GLY A 466 11.16 -25.28 -4.40
C GLY A 466 12.51 -25.92 -4.73
N LEU A 467 12.91 -27.04 -4.09
CA LEU A 467 14.11 -27.78 -4.47
C LEU A 467 13.98 -28.48 -5.83
N GLU A 468 12.78 -28.79 -6.25
CA GLU A 468 12.50 -29.47 -7.53
C GLU A 468 12.43 -28.52 -8.72
N ALA A 469 12.28 -27.21 -8.48
CA ALA A 469 12.19 -26.23 -9.54
C ALA A 469 13.57 -25.89 -10.13
N TYR A 470 13.59 -25.65 -11.44
CA TYR A 470 14.78 -25.31 -12.20
C TYR A 470 14.41 -24.37 -13.39
N PRO A 471 15.37 -23.72 -14.03
CA PRO A 471 15.08 -22.67 -15.03
C PRO A 471 14.07 -23.05 -16.13
N TRP A 472 14.09 -24.28 -16.62
CA TRP A 472 13.14 -24.75 -17.64
C TRP A 472 11.71 -24.85 -17.10
N SER A 473 11.53 -25.37 -15.89
CA SER A 473 10.20 -25.52 -15.29
C SER A 473 9.52 -24.18 -14.94
N LEU A 474 10.30 -23.09 -14.89
CA LEU A 474 9.83 -21.74 -14.57
C LEU A 474 9.63 -20.84 -15.79
N LYS A 475 10.15 -21.28 -16.96
CA LYS A 475 10.25 -20.39 -18.12
C LYS A 475 8.90 -19.92 -18.63
N ASP A 476 7.93 -20.81 -18.75
CA ASP A 476 6.61 -20.48 -19.30
C ASP A 476 5.90 -19.41 -18.45
N GLN A 477 5.99 -19.53 -17.13
CA GLN A 477 5.45 -18.54 -16.22
C GLN A 477 6.22 -17.22 -16.26
N GLY A 478 7.54 -17.28 -16.41
CA GLY A 478 8.37 -16.09 -16.60
C GLY A 478 8.02 -15.35 -17.90
N ASP A 479 7.77 -16.08 -18.98
CA ASP A 479 7.33 -15.51 -20.26
C ASP A 479 5.95 -14.86 -20.14
N TRP A 480 5.02 -15.48 -19.42
CA TRP A 480 3.74 -14.87 -19.09
C TRP A 480 3.93 -13.56 -18.30
N ALA A 481 4.80 -13.54 -17.28
CA ALA A 481 5.05 -12.33 -16.51
C ALA A 481 5.58 -11.17 -17.37
N PHE A 482 6.44 -11.46 -18.35
CA PHE A 482 6.84 -10.48 -19.35
C PHE A 482 5.66 -9.97 -20.20
N CYS A 483 4.75 -10.86 -20.62
CA CYS A 483 3.56 -10.48 -21.39
C CYS A 483 2.60 -9.60 -20.58
N VAL A 484 2.49 -9.80 -19.28
CA VAL A 484 1.69 -8.94 -18.39
C VAL A 484 2.35 -7.55 -18.21
N GLY A 485 3.69 -7.47 -18.32
CA GLY A 485 4.43 -6.20 -18.25
C GLY A 485 5.52 -6.16 -17.17
N ILE A 486 5.74 -7.24 -16.42
CA ILE A 486 6.89 -7.34 -15.50
C ILE A 486 8.17 -7.30 -16.35
N ASN A 487 9.16 -6.50 -15.93
CA ASN A 487 10.42 -6.38 -16.64
C ASN A 487 11.66 -6.37 -15.74
N ARG A 488 11.50 -6.80 -14.47
CA ARG A 488 12.57 -7.11 -13.54
C ARG A 488 12.12 -8.24 -12.61
N PHE A 489 12.76 -9.39 -12.69
CA PHE A 489 12.54 -10.52 -11.77
C PHE A 489 13.50 -10.43 -10.59
N VAL A 490 12.99 -10.61 -9.38
CA VAL A 490 13.76 -10.79 -8.15
C VAL A 490 13.38 -12.17 -7.61
N PHE A 491 14.26 -13.15 -7.83
CA PHE A 491 13.95 -14.54 -7.51
C PHE A 491 13.75 -14.75 -6.01
N HIS A 492 12.70 -15.41 -5.65
CA HIS A 492 12.46 -15.90 -4.30
C HIS A 492 12.81 -17.39 -4.26
N THR A 493 14.03 -17.83 -3.73
CA THR A 493 14.89 -17.03 -2.87
C THR A 493 16.32 -17.56 -2.83
N PHE A 494 17.28 -16.74 -2.45
CA PHE A 494 18.65 -17.11 -2.11
C PHE A 494 18.83 -17.04 -0.59
N ALA A 495 18.75 -18.14 0.14
CA ALA A 495 19.16 -18.17 1.53
C ALA A 495 20.70 -18.05 1.63
N HIS A 496 21.19 -17.18 2.51
CA HIS A 496 22.63 -17.06 2.79
C HIS A 496 23.20 -18.42 3.20
N GLN A 497 24.29 -18.83 2.56
CA GLN A 497 24.92 -20.14 2.78
C GLN A 497 25.96 -20.09 3.91
N ALA A 498 25.51 -19.73 5.13
CA ALA A 498 26.40 -19.50 6.30
C ALA A 498 27.31 -20.68 6.65
N LEU A 499 26.89 -21.92 6.32
CA LEU A 499 27.64 -23.15 6.58
C LEU A 499 28.65 -23.49 5.47
N GLY A 500 28.66 -22.71 4.39
CA GLY A 500 29.50 -22.96 3.23
C GLY A 500 29.10 -24.16 2.39
N ASP A 501 29.97 -24.57 1.47
CA ASP A 501 29.65 -25.57 0.44
C ASP A 501 29.80 -27.03 0.91
N ALA A 502 30.24 -27.25 2.14
CA ALA A 502 30.41 -28.59 2.68
C ALA A 502 29.07 -29.28 3.01
N TYR A 503 28.01 -28.52 3.18
CA TYR A 503 26.69 -29.00 3.60
C TYR A 503 25.69 -28.84 2.47
N LYS A 504 25.64 -29.79 1.54
CA LYS A 504 24.68 -29.85 0.43
C LYS A 504 23.34 -30.42 0.90
N PRO A 505 22.19 -29.91 0.42
CA PRO A 505 21.98 -28.86 -0.57
C PRO A 505 22.18 -27.44 -0.04
N GLY A 506 22.59 -27.24 1.20
CA GLY A 506 22.82 -25.95 1.82
C GLY A 506 21.62 -25.44 2.64
N MET A 507 21.74 -24.20 3.10
CA MET A 507 20.65 -23.54 3.82
C MET A 507 19.53 -23.16 2.85
N ALA A 508 18.27 -23.31 3.29
CA ALA A 508 17.08 -23.04 2.53
C ALA A 508 16.11 -22.18 3.35
N PHE A 509 15.25 -21.41 2.68
CA PHE A 509 14.20 -20.62 3.30
C PHE A 509 12.98 -21.51 3.63
N GLY A 510 13.15 -22.50 4.49
CA GLY A 510 12.12 -23.46 4.85
C GLY A 510 11.50 -24.15 3.62
N PRO A 511 10.17 -24.29 3.59
CA PRO A 511 9.49 -24.87 2.43
C PRO A 511 9.22 -23.85 1.32
N TYR A 512 9.51 -22.56 1.54
CA TYR A 512 9.13 -21.48 0.64
C TYR A 512 10.22 -21.14 -0.37
N GLY A 513 9.79 -20.70 -1.55
CA GLY A 513 10.66 -20.23 -2.62
C GLY A 513 11.31 -21.32 -3.44
N VAL A 514 11.75 -20.95 -4.63
CA VAL A 514 12.67 -21.74 -5.44
C VAL A 514 14.09 -21.49 -4.92
N HIS A 515 14.80 -22.52 -4.51
CA HIS A 515 16.13 -22.35 -3.92
C HIS A 515 17.17 -21.94 -4.98
N TRP A 516 17.30 -20.64 -5.18
CA TRP A 516 18.08 -19.98 -6.25
C TRP A 516 19.46 -19.58 -5.74
N HIS A 517 20.30 -20.57 -5.37
CA HIS A 517 21.56 -20.34 -4.71
C HIS A 517 22.71 -21.24 -5.22
N ARG A 518 23.95 -20.91 -4.86
CA ARG A 518 25.19 -21.53 -5.36
C ARG A 518 25.32 -23.04 -5.09
N ASN A 519 24.55 -23.59 -4.19
CA ASN A 519 24.57 -25.03 -3.87
C ASN A 519 23.58 -25.85 -4.72
N GLN A 520 22.78 -25.22 -5.57
CA GLN A 520 21.93 -25.93 -6.53
C GLN A 520 22.73 -26.61 -7.63
N THR A 521 22.26 -27.79 -8.05
CA THR A 521 22.96 -28.62 -9.05
C THR A 521 23.09 -27.94 -10.41
N TRP A 522 22.12 -27.13 -10.80
CA TRP A 522 22.10 -26.41 -12.09
C TRP A 522 22.72 -25.00 -12.01
N TRP A 523 23.14 -24.53 -10.83
CA TRP A 523 23.68 -23.18 -10.65
C TRP A 523 24.84 -22.80 -11.58
N PRO A 524 25.82 -23.68 -11.85
CA PRO A 524 26.91 -23.35 -12.78
C PRO A 524 26.46 -22.99 -14.21
N MET A 525 25.23 -23.36 -14.60
CA MET A 525 24.67 -23.13 -15.93
C MET A 525 23.62 -22.02 -15.93
N VAL A 526 23.19 -21.49 -14.81
CA VAL A 526 22.05 -20.59 -14.69
C VAL A 526 22.25 -19.24 -15.39
N SER A 527 23.49 -18.83 -15.59
CA SER A 527 23.82 -17.58 -16.28
C SER A 527 23.24 -17.49 -17.69
N ALA A 528 23.03 -18.63 -18.36
CA ALA A 528 22.36 -18.67 -19.67
C ALA A 528 20.90 -18.23 -19.59
N TYR A 529 20.17 -18.66 -18.56
CA TYR A 529 18.79 -18.25 -18.30
C TYR A 529 18.72 -16.78 -17.85
N HIS A 530 19.61 -16.35 -16.96
CA HIS A 530 19.65 -14.94 -16.53
C HIS A 530 19.97 -14.01 -17.71
N ARG A 531 20.82 -14.43 -18.65
CA ARG A 531 21.10 -13.65 -19.86
C ARG A 531 19.86 -13.53 -20.76
N TYR A 532 19.07 -14.59 -20.88
CA TYR A 532 17.78 -14.53 -21.56
C TYR A 532 16.87 -13.49 -20.93
N LEU A 533 16.67 -13.57 -19.60
CA LEU A 533 15.84 -12.62 -18.85
C LEU A 533 16.34 -11.19 -19.00
N THR A 534 17.66 -10.97 -18.90
CA THR A 534 18.28 -9.65 -19.01
C THR A 534 18.00 -9.01 -20.38
N ARG A 535 18.06 -9.79 -21.46
CA ARG A 535 17.75 -9.34 -22.81
C ARG A 535 16.28 -8.96 -22.97
N CYS A 536 15.36 -9.79 -22.47
CA CYS A 536 13.94 -9.48 -22.46
C CYS A 536 13.65 -8.22 -21.63
N SER A 537 14.22 -8.13 -20.43
CA SER A 537 14.06 -6.98 -19.53
C SER A 537 14.55 -5.68 -20.17
N GLU A 538 15.71 -5.70 -20.85
CA GLU A 538 16.23 -4.50 -21.50
C GLU A 538 15.29 -4.00 -22.62
N LEU A 539 14.77 -4.89 -23.47
CA LEU A 539 13.84 -4.49 -24.53
C LEU A 539 12.51 -4.00 -23.96
N LEU A 540 11.95 -4.68 -22.96
CA LEU A 540 10.64 -4.39 -22.38
C LEU A 540 10.60 -3.14 -21.48
N ARG A 541 11.75 -2.54 -21.20
CA ARG A 541 11.86 -1.23 -20.51
C ARG A 541 11.81 -0.06 -21.47
N GLN A 542 11.87 -0.31 -22.76
CA GLN A 542 11.91 0.73 -23.78
C GLN A 542 10.51 1.15 -24.20
N GLY A 543 10.36 2.43 -24.54
CA GLY A 543 9.12 2.96 -25.09
C GLY A 543 8.02 3.19 -24.04
N VAL A 544 6.79 3.19 -24.52
CA VAL A 544 5.57 3.39 -23.75
C VAL A 544 4.61 2.26 -24.06
N THR A 545 4.01 1.67 -23.04
CA THR A 545 3.01 0.62 -23.20
C THR A 545 1.77 1.15 -23.92
N VAL A 546 1.26 0.39 -24.89
CA VAL A 546 0.03 0.67 -25.61
C VAL A 546 -1.12 -0.10 -24.95
N SER A 547 -2.06 0.63 -24.39
CA SER A 547 -3.29 0.08 -23.80
C SER A 547 -4.50 0.87 -24.29
N ASP A 548 -5.63 0.21 -24.47
CA ASP A 548 -6.85 0.84 -24.98
C ASP A 548 -7.81 1.25 -23.88
N VAL A 549 -7.88 0.50 -22.79
CA VAL A 549 -8.88 0.64 -21.73
C VAL A 549 -8.25 0.99 -20.40
N LEU A 550 -8.82 1.98 -19.72
CA LEU A 550 -8.50 2.34 -18.34
C LEU A 550 -9.66 1.94 -17.42
N TYR A 551 -9.42 1.04 -16.48
CA TYR A 551 -10.41 0.69 -15.46
C TYR A 551 -10.22 1.56 -14.22
N LEU A 552 -11.21 2.41 -13.93
CA LEU A 552 -11.21 3.19 -12.69
C LEU A 552 -11.65 2.31 -11.52
N THR A 553 -10.86 2.27 -10.44
CA THR A 553 -11.29 1.58 -9.21
C THR A 553 -12.34 2.41 -8.46
N PRO A 554 -13.18 1.79 -7.60
CA PRO A 554 -14.10 2.54 -6.76
C PRO A 554 -13.33 3.45 -5.79
N GLU A 555 -13.99 4.53 -5.36
CA GLU A 555 -13.50 5.31 -4.22
C GLU A 555 -13.67 4.54 -2.91
N GLY A 556 -12.87 4.90 -1.95
CA GLY A 556 -12.83 4.25 -0.66
C GLY A 556 -11.61 3.35 -0.54
N THR A 557 -11.44 2.77 0.63
CA THR A 557 -10.21 2.05 0.95
C THR A 557 -10.47 1.12 2.14
N PRO A 558 -9.65 0.08 2.30
CA PRO A 558 -8.67 -0.44 1.35
C PRO A 558 -9.33 -1.16 0.17
N HIS A 559 -8.63 -1.29 -0.93
CA HIS A 559 -9.08 -2.10 -2.07
C HIS A 559 -7.90 -2.59 -2.91
N ILE A 560 -8.12 -3.67 -3.64
CA ILE A 560 -7.23 -4.23 -4.64
C ILE A 560 -7.80 -3.98 -6.05
N PHE A 561 -6.96 -4.03 -7.07
CA PHE A 561 -7.41 -4.00 -8.47
C PHE A 561 -7.43 -5.42 -9.03
N LEU A 562 -8.63 -5.95 -9.19
CA LEU A 562 -8.87 -7.19 -9.93
C LEU A 562 -9.34 -6.84 -11.34
N PRO A 563 -8.64 -7.25 -12.40
CA PRO A 563 -9.15 -7.10 -13.76
C PRO A 563 -10.52 -7.77 -13.90
N PRO A 564 -11.48 -7.16 -14.62
CA PRO A 564 -12.77 -7.80 -14.85
C PRO A 564 -12.60 -9.17 -15.52
N PRO A 565 -13.34 -10.22 -15.10
CA PRO A 565 -13.20 -11.57 -15.67
C PRO A 565 -13.33 -11.61 -17.19
N GLY A 566 -14.15 -10.74 -17.78
CA GLY A 566 -14.32 -10.64 -19.23
C GLY A 566 -13.15 -9.97 -19.97
N ALA A 567 -12.22 -9.34 -19.26
CA ALA A 567 -11.00 -8.75 -19.81
C ALA A 567 -9.83 -9.75 -19.89
N LEU A 568 -10.02 -10.92 -19.32
CA LEU A 568 -9.03 -11.98 -19.28
C LEU A 568 -9.51 -13.22 -20.04
N GLU A 569 -8.57 -13.98 -20.61
CA GLU A 569 -8.80 -15.29 -21.23
C GLU A 569 -7.77 -16.31 -20.72
N GLY A 570 -8.12 -17.59 -20.84
CA GLY A 570 -7.34 -18.69 -20.29
C GLY A 570 -7.89 -19.20 -18.98
N GLY A 571 -7.47 -20.39 -18.59
CA GLY A 571 -7.87 -21.05 -17.34
C GLY A 571 -6.70 -21.24 -16.40
N GLY A 572 -6.95 -21.14 -15.09
CA GLY A 572 -5.94 -21.37 -14.07
C GLY A 572 -5.26 -20.10 -13.58
N VAL A 573 -4.03 -20.26 -13.07
CA VAL A 573 -3.26 -19.18 -12.38
C VAL A 573 -2.76 -18.10 -13.33
N LEU A 574 -2.62 -18.42 -14.63
CA LEU A 574 -2.00 -17.56 -15.64
C LEU A 574 -3.05 -17.11 -16.67
N ALA A 575 -3.79 -16.06 -16.35
CA ALA A 575 -4.75 -15.48 -17.27
C ALA A 575 -4.09 -14.40 -18.14
N ASP A 576 -4.37 -14.40 -19.45
CA ASP A 576 -3.91 -13.39 -20.39
C ASP A 576 -4.94 -12.29 -20.60
N LYS A 577 -4.49 -11.13 -21.05
CA LYS A 577 -5.38 -10.04 -21.49
C LYS A 577 -6.08 -10.45 -22.79
N LYS A 578 -7.42 -10.35 -22.79
CA LYS A 578 -8.25 -10.79 -23.91
C LYS A 578 -8.40 -9.73 -24.99
N GLY A 579 -7.59 -9.81 -26.02
CA GLY A 579 -7.78 -9.06 -27.26
C GLY A 579 -7.51 -7.56 -27.20
N TYR A 580 -7.28 -6.95 -26.02
CA TYR A 580 -6.95 -5.54 -25.85
C TYR A 580 -6.10 -5.28 -24.59
N GLY A 581 -5.28 -4.23 -24.66
CA GLY A 581 -4.51 -3.76 -23.50
C GLY A 581 -5.38 -2.96 -22.54
N PHE A 582 -5.16 -3.16 -21.24
CA PHE A 582 -5.83 -2.38 -20.20
C PHE A 582 -4.90 -2.11 -19.02
N ASP A 583 -5.25 -1.09 -18.24
CA ASP A 583 -4.64 -0.78 -16.95
C ASP A 583 -5.72 -0.36 -15.92
N GLY A 584 -5.40 -0.55 -14.64
CA GLY A 584 -6.17 -0.01 -13.52
C GLY A 584 -5.71 1.40 -13.15
N CYS A 585 -6.60 2.20 -12.62
CA CYS A 585 -6.29 3.54 -12.11
C CYS A 585 -7.12 3.86 -10.87
N SER A 586 -6.49 4.37 -9.82
CA SER A 586 -7.23 4.85 -8.66
C SER A 586 -7.79 6.26 -8.90
N PRO A 587 -8.87 6.64 -8.19
CA PRO A 587 -9.39 8.01 -8.21
C PRO A 587 -8.35 9.06 -7.88
N LYS A 588 -7.47 8.82 -6.90
CA LYS A 588 -6.40 9.74 -6.53
C LYS A 588 -5.42 9.98 -7.69
N ILE A 589 -5.00 8.93 -8.37
CA ILE A 589 -4.10 9.04 -9.53
C ILE A 589 -4.80 9.76 -10.68
N LEU A 590 -6.07 9.40 -10.98
CA LEU A 590 -6.86 10.04 -12.03
C LEU A 590 -6.92 11.56 -11.82
N MET A 591 -7.43 12.00 -10.67
CA MET A 591 -7.60 13.42 -10.35
C MET A 591 -6.28 14.20 -10.37
N ALA A 592 -5.19 13.58 -9.92
CA ALA A 592 -3.90 14.26 -9.86
C ALA A 592 -3.20 14.37 -11.23
N ARG A 593 -3.40 13.43 -12.15
CA ARG A 593 -2.50 13.23 -13.29
C ARG A 593 -3.16 13.10 -14.65
N ALA A 594 -4.43 12.66 -14.73
CA ALA A 594 -5.08 12.47 -16.02
C ALA A 594 -5.36 13.79 -16.73
N ARG A 595 -5.23 13.80 -18.05
CA ARG A 595 -5.60 14.92 -18.93
C ARG A 595 -6.14 14.33 -20.23
N VAL A 596 -6.90 15.12 -20.97
CA VAL A 596 -7.34 14.71 -22.31
C VAL A 596 -6.43 15.34 -23.36
N LYS A 597 -5.92 14.50 -24.26
CA LYS A 597 -5.14 14.89 -25.42
C LYS A 597 -5.61 14.10 -26.63
N ASP A 598 -5.99 14.79 -27.69
CA ASP A 598 -6.45 14.19 -28.97
C ASP A 598 -7.60 13.17 -28.78
N GLY A 599 -8.52 13.43 -27.83
CA GLY A 599 -9.64 12.54 -27.50
C GLY A 599 -9.27 11.33 -26.62
N LEU A 600 -8.01 11.20 -26.22
CA LEU A 600 -7.51 10.12 -25.35
C LEU A 600 -7.32 10.64 -23.93
N ILE A 601 -7.55 9.78 -22.95
CA ILE A 601 -7.15 10.03 -21.55
C ILE A 601 -5.65 9.74 -21.45
N ALA A 602 -4.85 10.75 -21.20
CA ALA A 602 -3.39 10.67 -21.22
C ALA A 602 -2.76 11.01 -19.88
N PHE A 603 -1.64 10.37 -19.58
CA PHE A 603 -0.84 10.59 -18.39
C PHE A 603 0.56 11.14 -18.74
N PRO A 604 1.23 11.86 -17.82
CA PRO A 604 2.52 12.51 -18.11
C PRO A 604 3.63 11.57 -18.58
N GLY A 605 3.57 10.27 -18.22
CA GLY A 605 4.51 9.24 -18.66
C GLY A 605 4.38 8.83 -20.13
N GLY A 606 3.34 9.30 -20.82
CA GLY A 606 3.07 9.01 -22.23
C GLY A 606 2.00 7.94 -22.47
N SER A 607 1.60 7.18 -21.44
CA SER A 607 0.47 6.23 -21.55
C SER A 607 -0.83 6.99 -21.86
N SER A 608 -1.67 6.39 -22.72
CA SER A 608 -2.95 6.98 -23.11
C SER A 608 -3.97 5.90 -23.42
N TYR A 609 -5.26 6.22 -23.18
CA TYR A 609 -6.37 5.27 -23.24
C TYR A 609 -7.54 5.85 -24.03
N ARG A 610 -8.15 5.02 -24.85
CA ARG A 610 -9.31 5.39 -25.69
C ARG A 610 -10.60 5.45 -24.89
N LEU A 611 -10.68 4.64 -23.83
CA LEU A 611 -11.88 4.39 -23.05
C LEU A 611 -11.56 4.28 -21.58
N MET A 612 -12.36 4.93 -20.73
CA MET A 612 -12.36 4.67 -19.29
C MET A 612 -13.64 3.96 -18.87
N VAL A 613 -13.50 2.86 -18.15
CA VAL A 613 -14.62 2.12 -17.57
C VAL A 613 -14.74 2.51 -16.11
N LEU A 614 -15.89 3.02 -15.73
CA LEU A 614 -16.21 3.38 -14.35
C LEU A 614 -16.51 2.12 -13.51
N PRO A 615 -16.21 2.13 -12.21
CA PRO A 615 -16.57 1.01 -11.33
C PRO A 615 -18.09 0.85 -11.25
N GLN A 616 -18.52 -0.38 -11.01
CA GLN A 616 -19.92 -0.67 -10.70
C GLN A 616 -20.22 -0.26 -9.25
N ALA A 617 -20.29 1.05 -9.01
CA ALA A 617 -20.55 1.63 -7.69
C ALA A 617 -21.75 2.58 -7.77
N GLU A 618 -22.64 2.48 -6.78
CA GLU A 618 -23.83 3.33 -6.67
C GLU A 618 -23.53 4.72 -6.11
N THR A 619 -22.33 4.90 -5.56
CA THR A 619 -21.90 6.14 -4.90
C THR A 619 -20.56 6.63 -5.45
N MET A 620 -20.40 7.96 -5.45
CA MET A 620 -19.16 8.65 -5.85
C MET A 620 -19.12 10.02 -5.18
N THR A 621 -17.93 10.51 -4.82
CA THR A 621 -17.80 11.87 -4.27
C THR A 621 -18.06 12.93 -5.34
N PRO A 622 -18.56 14.14 -4.97
CA PRO A 622 -18.69 15.24 -5.91
C PRO A 622 -17.39 15.59 -6.62
N GLY A 623 -16.26 15.51 -5.90
CA GLY A 623 -14.95 15.86 -6.45
C GLY A 623 -14.50 14.94 -7.59
N LEU A 624 -14.63 13.61 -7.40
CA LEU A 624 -14.32 12.65 -8.46
C LEU A 624 -15.26 12.78 -9.64
N LEU A 625 -16.57 12.96 -9.38
CA LEU A 625 -17.56 13.10 -10.45
C LEU A 625 -17.34 14.38 -11.27
N ALA A 626 -16.94 15.48 -10.64
CA ALA A 626 -16.56 16.70 -11.34
C ALA A 626 -15.33 16.51 -12.23
N GLU A 627 -14.30 15.81 -11.76
CA GLU A 627 -13.13 15.47 -12.60
C GLU A 627 -13.52 14.62 -13.81
N ILE A 628 -14.38 13.61 -13.61
CA ILE A 628 -14.88 12.76 -14.71
C ILE A 628 -15.67 13.63 -15.72
N ARG A 629 -16.53 14.54 -15.27
CA ARG A 629 -17.25 15.48 -16.14
C ARG A 629 -16.26 16.30 -16.97
N ASP A 630 -15.26 16.88 -16.35
CA ASP A 630 -14.27 17.75 -17.00
C ASP A 630 -13.44 16.98 -18.04
N LEU A 631 -13.08 15.72 -17.75
CA LEU A 631 -12.42 14.83 -18.72
C LEU A 631 -13.34 14.55 -19.93
N VAL A 632 -14.63 14.26 -19.72
CA VAL A 632 -15.57 14.04 -20.82
C VAL A 632 -15.81 15.31 -21.61
N GLU A 633 -15.97 16.45 -20.94
CA GLU A 633 -16.12 17.75 -21.62
C GLU A 633 -14.90 18.04 -22.53
N ALA A 634 -13.70 17.70 -22.09
CA ALA A 634 -12.46 17.85 -22.85
C ALA A 634 -12.32 16.86 -24.01
N GLY A 635 -13.08 15.76 -24.05
CA GLY A 635 -13.09 14.79 -25.16
C GLY A 635 -12.91 13.32 -24.78
N ALA A 636 -12.87 12.97 -23.50
CA ALA A 636 -12.75 11.57 -23.08
C ALA A 636 -14.01 10.77 -23.40
N THR A 637 -13.84 9.47 -23.64
CA THR A 637 -14.93 8.50 -23.72
C THR A 637 -14.99 7.66 -22.46
N ILE A 638 -16.16 7.57 -21.82
CA ILE A 638 -16.37 6.76 -20.62
C ILE A 638 -17.50 5.74 -20.82
N VAL A 639 -17.42 4.64 -20.05
CA VAL A 639 -18.49 3.64 -19.93
C VAL A 639 -18.83 3.47 -18.45
N GLY A 640 -20.10 3.59 -18.09
CA GLY A 640 -20.57 3.39 -16.72
C GLY A 640 -21.88 4.07 -16.41
N THR A 641 -22.45 3.71 -15.26
CA THR A 641 -23.74 4.23 -14.77
C THR A 641 -23.52 5.47 -13.89
N PRO A 642 -24.54 6.39 -13.82
CA PRO A 642 -24.46 7.52 -12.93
C PRO A 642 -24.49 7.11 -11.46
N PRO A 643 -23.70 7.73 -10.58
CA PRO A 643 -23.84 7.55 -9.14
C PRO A 643 -25.09 8.26 -8.61
N ALA A 644 -25.68 7.72 -7.53
CA ALA A 644 -26.90 8.25 -6.92
C ALA A 644 -26.60 9.28 -5.81
N LYS A 645 -25.49 9.14 -5.08
CA LYS A 645 -25.12 10.01 -3.96
C LYS A 645 -23.66 9.85 -3.55
N SER A 646 -23.20 10.66 -2.60
CA SER A 646 -21.85 10.57 -2.02
C SER A 646 -21.74 9.43 -0.98
N PRO A 647 -20.61 8.72 -0.90
CA PRO A 647 -20.35 7.76 0.18
C PRO A 647 -19.87 8.43 1.47
N SER A 648 -19.46 9.70 1.41
CA SER A 648 -18.87 10.46 2.51
C SER A 648 -19.92 11.21 3.33
N LEU A 649 -19.61 11.46 4.60
CA LEU A 649 -20.38 12.35 5.47
C LEU A 649 -19.95 13.82 5.30
N SER A 650 -18.83 14.08 4.60
CA SER A 650 -18.37 15.44 4.33
C SER A 650 -19.44 16.22 3.54
N ASN A 651 -19.77 17.41 4.06
CA ASN A 651 -20.80 18.29 3.49
C ASN A 651 -22.19 17.64 3.34
N TYR A 652 -22.50 16.59 4.11
CA TYR A 652 -23.83 15.96 4.09
C TYR A 652 -24.89 16.90 4.71
N PRO A 653 -26.14 16.99 4.13
CA PRO A 653 -26.64 16.24 2.98
C PRO A 653 -26.40 16.93 1.61
N ALA A 654 -25.78 18.11 1.56
CA ALA A 654 -25.61 18.87 0.33
C ALA A 654 -24.79 18.10 -0.73
N CYS A 655 -23.81 17.30 -0.31
CA CYS A 655 -22.99 16.47 -1.19
C CYS A 655 -23.82 15.52 -2.07
N ASP A 656 -24.94 14.99 -1.58
CA ASP A 656 -25.82 14.11 -2.35
C ASP A 656 -26.54 14.86 -3.48
N SER A 657 -27.02 16.06 -3.18
CA SER A 657 -27.66 16.93 -4.18
C SER A 657 -26.66 17.37 -5.26
N GLU A 658 -25.42 17.62 -4.87
CA GLU A 658 -24.33 17.94 -5.80
C GLU A 658 -24.01 16.77 -6.74
N VAL A 659 -23.88 15.54 -6.22
CA VAL A 659 -23.69 14.33 -7.02
C VAL A 659 -24.84 14.15 -8.01
N GLN A 660 -26.10 14.27 -7.56
CA GLN A 660 -27.27 14.12 -8.43
C GLN A 660 -27.32 15.18 -9.53
N SER A 661 -26.90 16.41 -9.21
CA SER A 661 -26.85 17.50 -10.19
C SER A 661 -25.80 17.23 -11.27
N LEU A 662 -24.58 16.88 -10.88
CA LEU A 662 -23.48 16.52 -11.78
C LEU A 662 -23.81 15.28 -12.61
N ALA A 663 -24.41 14.26 -12.00
CA ALA A 663 -24.82 13.06 -12.72
C ALA A 663 -25.90 13.33 -13.76
N LYS A 664 -26.93 14.13 -13.43
CA LYS A 664 -27.95 14.56 -14.42
C LYS A 664 -27.35 15.38 -15.54
N GLU A 665 -26.42 16.27 -15.23
CA GLU A 665 -25.70 17.04 -16.24
C GLU A 665 -24.96 16.12 -17.21
N LEU A 666 -24.17 15.18 -16.69
CA LEU A 666 -23.30 14.33 -17.49
C LEU A 666 -24.05 13.22 -18.24
N TRP A 667 -24.99 12.49 -17.59
CA TRP A 667 -25.77 11.40 -18.22
C TRP A 667 -27.09 11.85 -18.81
N GLY A 668 -27.64 13.00 -18.41
CA GLY A 668 -28.96 13.51 -18.82
C GLY A 668 -30.11 12.93 -18.03
N SER A 669 -29.94 11.80 -17.37
CA SER A 669 -30.91 11.13 -16.48
C SER A 669 -30.13 10.32 -15.43
N LEU A 670 -30.80 10.03 -14.31
CA LEU A 670 -30.27 9.05 -13.33
C LEU A 670 -30.79 7.63 -13.61
N ASP A 671 -31.91 7.52 -14.38
CA ASP A 671 -32.50 6.23 -14.73
C ASP A 671 -31.81 5.65 -15.96
N ALA A 672 -31.19 4.47 -15.78
CA ALA A 672 -30.44 3.80 -16.85
C ALA A 672 -31.38 3.38 -18.01
N PRO A 673 -30.99 3.63 -19.27
CA PRO A 673 -31.71 3.13 -20.44
C PRO A 673 -31.73 1.60 -20.48
N GLN A 674 -32.77 1.01 -21.07
CA GLN A 674 -32.92 -0.44 -21.25
C GLN A 674 -31.85 -1.04 -22.17
N THR A 675 -31.31 -0.22 -23.07
CA THR A 675 -30.26 -0.63 -24.03
C THR A 675 -29.05 0.29 -23.91
N MET A 676 -27.88 -0.21 -24.29
CA MET A 676 -26.67 0.60 -24.35
C MET A 676 -26.90 1.85 -25.20
N THR A 677 -26.71 3.00 -24.57
CA THR A 677 -26.96 4.30 -25.18
C THR A 677 -25.69 5.12 -25.19
N LYS A 678 -25.41 5.82 -26.30
CA LYS A 678 -24.34 6.79 -26.43
C LYS A 678 -24.89 8.20 -26.24
N ARG A 679 -24.30 8.96 -25.34
CA ARG A 679 -24.56 10.38 -25.11
C ARG A 679 -23.32 11.22 -25.39
N SER A 680 -23.47 12.33 -26.08
CA SER A 680 -22.41 13.34 -26.24
C SER A 680 -22.48 14.36 -25.10
N TYR A 681 -21.33 14.73 -24.55
CA TYR A 681 -21.18 15.82 -23.59
C TYR A 681 -19.85 16.54 -23.86
N GLY A 682 -19.89 17.85 -24.05
CA GLY A 682 -18.73 18.58 -24.52
C GLY A 682 -18.15 18.00 -25.81
N LYS A 683 -16.89 17.62 -25.81
CA LYS A 683 -16.20 16.97 -26.92
C LYS A 683 -16.17 15.43 -26.81
N GLY A 684 -16.62 14.88 -25.70
CA GLY A 684 -16.52 13.45 -25.38
C GLY A 684 -17.84 12.70 -25.43
N PHE A 685 -17.79 11.45 -24.97
CA PHE A 685 -18.91 10.53 -25.05
C PHE A 685 -19.09 9.73 -23.77
N ILE A 686 -20.33 9.41 -23.43
CA ILE A 686 -20.70 8.50 -22.35
C ILE A 686 -21.50 7.34 -22.97
N HIS A 687 -21.06 6.09 -22.69
CA HIS A 687 -21.81 4.89 -23.02
C HIS A 687 -22.37 4.31 -21.72
N TRP A 688 -23.69 4.09 -21.67
CA TRP A 688 -24.36 3.63 -20.45
C TRP A 688 -25.70 2.96 -20.73
N GLY A 689 -26.24 2.26 -19.75
CA GLY A 689 -27.50 1.49 -19.88
C GLY A 689 -27.28 0.08 -20.41
N GLY A 690 -28.38 -0.69 -20.49
CA GLY A 690 -28.34 -2.10 -20.83
C GLY A 690 -27.56 -2.95 -19.83
N VAL A 691 -27.32 -4.22 -20.16
CA VAL A 691 -26.40 -5.06 -19.42
C VAL A 691 -25.01 -4.77 -19.95
N LEU A 692 -24.14 -4.20 -19.11
CA LEU A 692 -22.71 -4.06 -19.40
C LEU A 692 -22.08 -5.46 -19.34
N SER A 693 -22.33 -6.30 -20.34
CA SER A 693 -21.56 -7.53 -20.52
C SER A 693 -20.22 -7.19 -21.16
N PRO A 694 -19.10 -7.61 -20.57
CA PRO A 694 -17.82 -7.47 -21.26
C PRO A 694 -17.75 -8.46 -22.42
N PRO A 695 -17.15 -8.10 -23.56
CA PRO A 695 -17.11 -6.80 -24.18
C PRO A 695 -18.07 -6.77 -25.39
N ALA A 696 -19.11 -6.01 -25.33
CA ALA A 696 -19.67 -5.57 -26.60
C ALA A 696 -18.62 -4.71 -27.31
N PRO A 697 -18.47 -4.80 -28.64
CA PRO A 697 -17.45 -4.03 -29.38
C PRO A 697 -17.79 -2.54 -29.32
N ILE A 698 -17.25 -1.87 -28.31
CA ILE A 698 -17.25 -0.40 -28.18
C ILE A 698 -15.97 0.17 -28.81
N LEU A 699 -14.99 -0.69 -29.03
CA LEU A 699 -13.71 -0.38 -29.68
C LEU A 699 -13.79 -0.53 -31.20
#